data_fe57531afc00825c2dddaac5d4b52237
#
_entry.id   fe57531afc00825c2dddaac5d4b52237
#
_cell.length_a   1.000
_cell.length_b   1.000
_cell.length_c   1.000
_cell.angle_alpha   90.00
_cell.angle_beta   90.00
_cell.angle_gamma   90.00
#
_symmetry.space_group_name_H-M   'P 1'
#
loop_
_entity.id
_entity.type
_entity.pdbx_description
1 polymer ?
#
loop_
_entity_poly.entity_id
_entity_poly.type
_entity_poly.pdbx_seq_one_letter_code
_entity_poly.pdbx_strand_id
1 'polypeptide(L)'
;MLSRTTQPLTGLTILLLGSAAVTRMSGMWLRASGARVMHHQSGGADHEDDVVATYVAHGIDPFDPEDRIDAVVFTPEVAHELEAVTSSTDGADRIEITSPYPESGDFERSAITDMQLWARSGLGYLTRHMDASGEMTTIAIPRNRQASILGGALAALAIVTQQLSKAAEDKEAPVHIRVDLLELLAMLPMQPIGFAQLDQRIVGEPSPTPFRMPGGTVTTRNGLAFVRPVEPAHWSKLLHLVGVRADLSDAVANDLSLVRTHVDEIDESIRAWAATLTSEAVSDICQDEHIPVAPVYTASQVATDLHMNARDFFQDGRVGLPWLASLDESKAQKATRRSGIRPEQGLPLSGLRVLDLSWAWAGPYATTLLSDLGAEVINVEWHPRASNLRRNPPFAGGDHESNNTAAWWSANQRGKFSIGVNMKSEEGCKVILELAAQADVVVENFAPGVVDRLGVGYDALREVNPELVYVSLSAFGQVGPRSHYIGYGTQVYAASGAGYATSLDEVTASQMFIPYPDPVSGLCGSLAIASYIWKARTTGCNARVDVSELETVAMVGLEPLLVGLDPTREVLQPEYVVAESRDREPLALFAVDNDEWRRVIAALTDREETNGMAMARPPSESIAEIVSTLDKDDVLSRMGDKGLAAAWVRHSAQVLDDDYLKETALWEQDCSPEVAESDINIAGSLWTLDGERTKIWRGSPRLFGDTSSVLIDLLGYTEEQVVALNASGAIAVDSPD
;
A
#
# COMPACT_ATOMS: atom_id res chain seq x y z
N MET A 1 -1.84 -19.47 -19.32
CA MET A 1 -0.80 -19.61 -18.27
C MET A 1 -0.41 -18.21 -17.84
N LEU A 2 -0.38 -17.93 -16.53
CA LEU A 2 0.02 -16.63 -16.00
C LEU A 2 1.52 -16.40 -16.22
N SER A 3 1.92 -15.19 -16.62
CA SER A 3 3.29 -14.82 -16.96
C SER A 3 3.58 -13.36 -16.63
N ARG A 4 4.85 -13.00 -16.39
CA ARG A 4 5.30 -11.60 -16.27
C ARG A 4 5.65 -10.98 -17.63
N THR A 5 5.66 -11.74 -18.71
CA THR A 5 6.05 -11.24 -20.03
C THR A 5 4.95 -10.48 -20.76
N THR A 6 3.75 -10.39 -20.17
CA THR A 6 2.68 -9.55 -20.72
C THR A 6 3.03 -8.07 -20.51
N GLN A 7 3.01 -7.31 -21.60
CA GLN A 7 3.35 -5.88 -21.61
C GLN A 7 2.07 -5.05 -21.85
N PRO A 8 1.32 -4.71 -20.77
CA PRO A 8 0.02 -4.06 -20.94
C PRO A 8 0.11 -2.65 -21.54
N LEU A 9 1.18 -1.90 -21.28
CA LEU A 9 1.33 -0.50 -21.71
C LEU A 9 2.06 -0.33 -23.04
N THR A 10 2.18 -1.39 -23.84
CA THR A 10 2.77 -1.29 -25.21
C THR A 10 2.03 -0.22 -26.03
N GLY A 11 2.79 0.66 -26.65
CA GLY A 11 2.27 1.76 -27.49
C GLY A 11 2.23 3.11 -26.79
N LEU A 12 2.48 3.19 -25.48
CA LEU A 12 2.68 4.46 -24.77
C LEU A 12 4.15 4.89 -24.79
N THR A 13 4.39 6.17 -24.98
CA THR A 13 5.72 6.79 -24.97
C THR A 13 5.76 7.89 -23.90
N ILE A 14 6.66 7.74 -22.93
CA ILE A 14 6.75 8.58 -21.75
C ILE A 14 8.12 9.24 -21.66
N LEU A 15 8.15 10.53 -21.40
CA LEU A 15 9.36 11.29 -21.18
C LEU A 15 9.55 11.58 -19.69
N LEU A 16 10.72 11.28 -19.15
CA LEU A 16 11.15 11.65 -17.81
C LEU A 16 12.06 12.87 -17.89
N LEU A 17 11.81 13.89 -17.05
CA LEU A 17 12.67 15.05 -16.91
C LEU A 17 13.38 15.06 -15.57
N GLY A 18 14.67 15.39 -15.58
CA GLY A 18 15.52 15.47 -14.40
C GLY A 18 15.94 14.12 -13.83
N SER A 19 16.73 14.15 -12.77
CA SER A 19 17.37 12.99 -12.15
C SER A 19 16.72 12.52 -10.84
N ALA A 20 15.61 13.13 -10.43
CA ALA A 20 14.92 12.81 -9.18
C ALA A 20 14.58 11.31 -9.08
N ALA A 21 14.78 10.73 -7.90
CA ALA A 21 14.55 9.29 -7.69
C ALA A 21 13.12 8.87 -8.03
N VAL A 22 12.13 9.65 -7.60
CA VAL A 22 10.71 9.35 -7.85
C VAL A 22 10.37 9.37 -9.34
N THR A 23 10.96 10.29 -10.13
CA THR A 23 10.80 10.34 -11.59
C THR A 23 11.35 9.07 -12.24
N ARG A 24 12.56 8.64 -11.85
CA ARG A 24 13.17 7.38 -12.33
C ARG A 24 12.37 6.14 -11.91
N MET A 25 11.83 6.11 -10.68
CA MET A 25 10.96 5.01 -10.22
C MET A 25 9.66 4.94 -11.01
N SER A 26 9.08 6.09 -11.42
CA SER A 26 7.93 6.13 -12.34
C SER A 26 8.28 5.44 -13.66
N GLY A 27 9.43 5.76 -14.23
CA GLY A 27 9.95 5.11 -15.44
C GLY A 27 10.14 3.60 -15.29
N MET A 28 10.62 3.15 -14.13
CA MET A 28 10.75 1.71 -13.82
C MET A 28 9.40 0.99 -13.90
N TRP A 29 8.35 1.51 -13.23
CA TRP A 29 7.02 0.92 -13.26
C TRP A 29 6.42 0.88 -14.68
N LEU A 30 6.49 2.00 -15.39
CA LEU A 30 5.94 2.16 -16.73
C LEU A 30 6.64 1.24 -17.74
N ARG A 31 7.98 1.23 -17.72
CA ARG A 31 8.77 0.40 -18.60
C ARG A 31 8.58 -1.09 -18.33
N ALA A 32 8.59 -1.51 -17.05
CA ALA A 32 8.33 -2.89 -16.68
C ALA A 32 6.92 -3.34 -17.15
N SER A 33 5.97 -2.42 -17.23
CA SER A 33 4.63 -2.64 -17.79
C SER A 33 4.57 -2.53 -19.32
N GLY A 34 5.68 -2.23 -20.01
CA GLY A 34 5.80 -2.26 -21.48
C GLY A 34 5.68 -0.91 -22.18
N ALA A 35 5.62 0.20 -21.47
CA ALA A 35 5.72 1.52 -22.09
C ALA A 35 7.15 1.78 -22.61
N ARG A 36 7.28 2.55 -23.68
CA ARG A 36 8.55 3.13 -24.08
C ARG A 36 8.83 4.32 -23.18
N VAL A 37 9.94 4.31 -22.47
CA VAL A 37 10.32 5.37 -21.54
C VAL A 37 11.61 6.00 -22.03
N MET A 38 11.61 7.32 -22.12
CA MET A 38 12.77 8.15 -22.51
C MET A 38 13.13 9.09 -21.36
N HIS A 39 14.38 9.52 -21.32
CA HIS A 39 14.90 10.42 -20.31
C HIS A 39 15.64 11.60 -20.93
N HIS A 40 15.31 12.81 -20.50
CA HIS A 40 16.02 14.03 -20.80
C HIS A 40 16.60 14.66 -19.52
N GLN A 41 17.89 14.92 -19.53
CA GLN A 41 18.58 15.60 -18.43
C GLN A 41 19.49 16.70 -18.99
N SER A 42 19.25 17.93 -18.57
CA SER A 42 20.13 19.05 -18.88
C SER A 42 21.30 19.11 -17.89
N GLY A 43 22.47 18.57 -18.28
CA GLY A 43 23.74 18.88 -17.62
C GLY A 43 23.99 18.31 -16.23
N GLY A 44 23.90 17.01 -16.02
CA GLY A 44 24.31 16.34 -14.81
C GLY A 44 25.23 15.13 -15.07
N ALA A 45 26.11 14.80 -14.13
CA ALA A 45 26.90 13.58 -14.22
C ALA A 45 25.98 12.35 -14.05
N ASP A 46 26.11 11.38 -14.94
CA ASP A 46 25.55 10.06 -14.71
C ASP A 46 26.18 9.47 -13.46
N HIS A 47 25.38 9.12 -12.47
CA HIS A 47 25.83 8.38 -11.28
C HIS A 47 25.98 6.91 -11.65
N GLU A 48 26.99 6.57 -12.49
CA GLU A 48 27.26 5.21 -12.93
C GLU A 48 27.55 4.24 -11.77
N ASP A 49 27.98 4.78 -10.63
CA ASP A 49 28.38 3.98 -9.47
C ASP A 49 27.21 3.60 -8.52
N ASP A 50 26.03 4.25 -8.63
CA ASP A 50 24.85 3.86 -7.84
C ASP A 50 24.10 2.71 -8.51
N VAL A 51 24.10 1.55 -7.82
CA VAL A 51 23.46 0.31 -8.28
C VAL A 51 21.96 0.49 -8.50
N VAL A 52 21.28 1.25 -7.65
CA VAL A 52 19.84 1.49 -7.75
C VAL A 52 19.56 2.43 -8.91
N ALA A 53 20.32 3.52 -9.07
CA ALA A 53 20.21 4.42 -10.21
C ALA A 53 20.40 3.68 -11.52
N THR A 54 21.45 2.85 -11.63
CA THR A 54 21.70 2.00 -12.80
C THR A 54 20.58 0.99 -13.03
N TYR A 55 20.04 0.37 -11.98
CA TYR A 55 18.95 -0.59 -12.08
C TYR A 55 17.67 0.07 -12.63
N VAL A 56 17.25 1.20 -12.08
CA VAL A 56 16.02 1.89 -12.48
C VAL A 56 16.14 2.54 -13.86
N ALA A 57 17.35 3.00 -14.24
CA ALA A 57 17.63 3.57 -15.57
C ALA A 57 17.75 2.50 -16.67
N HIS A 58 17.89 1.22 -16.31
CA HIS A 58 18.12 0.17 -17.30
C HIS A 58 16.99 0.11 -18.34
N GLY A 59 17.37 0.31 -19.62
CA GLY A 59 16.50 0.28 -20.80
C GLY A 59 15.53 1.47 -20.88
N ILE A 60 15.85 2.57 -20.23
CA ILE A 60 15.30 3.87 -20.55
C ILE A 60 16.09 4.41 -21.73
N ASP A 61 15.38 4.81 -22.79
CA ASP A 61 15.99 5.33 -24.01
C ASP A 61 16.42 6.80 -23.81
N PRO A 62 17.47 7.26 -24.53
CA PRO A 62 17.72 8.69 -24.61
C PRO A 62 16.56 9.41 -25.32
N PHE A 63 16.30 10.64 -24.92
CA PHE A 63 15.24 11.46 -25.51
C PHE A 63 15.55 11.77 -27.00
N ASP A 64 14.55 11.54 -27.87
CA ASP A 64 14.56 11.94 -29.27
C ASP A 64 13.47 13.00 -29.50
N PRO A 65 13.84 14.22 -29.92
CA PRO A 65 12.88 15.30 -30.20
C PRO A 65 11.86 15.02 -31.31
N GLU A 66 12.10 14.01 -32.14
CA GLU A 66 11.16 13.61 -33.20
C GLU A 66 10.08 12.65 -32.74
N ASP A 67 10.22 12.08 -31.55
CA ASP A 67 9.24 11.16 -31.00
C ASP A 67 7.98 11.88 -30.50
N ARG A 68 6.82 11.28 -30.75
CA ARG A 68 5.57 11.69 -30.11
C ARG A 68 5.56 11.23 -28.66
N ILE A 69 5.32 12.15 -27.74
CA ILE A 69 5.26 11.89 -26.29
C ILE A 69 3.80 11.90 -25.84
N ASP A 70 3.37 10.87 -25.11
CA ASP A 70 2.02 10.76 -24.56
C ASP A 70 1.91 11.43 -23.17
N ALA A 71 2.97 11.33 -22.35
CA ALA A 71 3.04 12.02 -21.05
C ALA A 71 4.48 12.37 -20.66
N VAL A 72 4.62 13.43 -19.84
CA VAL A 72 5.89 13.89 -19.26
C VAL A 72 5.80 13.80 -17.75
N VAL A 73 6.81 13.20 -17.12
CA VAL A 73 6.93 13.10 -15.64
C VAL A 73 8.08 13.99 -15.18
N PHE A 74 7.84 14.82 -14.18
CA PHE A 74 8.82 15.77 -13.66
C PHE A 74 8.55 16.15 -12.19
N THR A 75 9.54 16.80 -11.57
CA THR A 75 9.39 17.47 -10.26
C THR A 75 9.47 18.99 -10.42
N PRO A 76 9.00 19.78 -9.45
CA PRO A 76 9.00 21.25 -9.56
C PRO A 76 10.39 21.86 -9.87
N GLU A 77 11.45 21.24 -9.37
CA GLU A 77 12.84 21.72 -9.54
C GLU A 77 13.29 21.74 -11.00
N VAL A 78 12.76 20.82 -11.82
CA VAL A 78 13.11 20.68 -13.25
C VAL A 78 11.99 21.14 -14.19
N ALA A 79 10.95 21.76 -13.68
CA ALA A 79 9.82 22.25 -14.49
C ALA A 79 10.27 23.21 -15.63
N HIS A 80 11.37 23.95 -15.45
CA HIS A 80 11.96 24.82 -16.47
C HIS A 80 12.48 24.03 -17.70
N GLU A 81 12.80 22.74 -17.58
CA GLU A 81 13.24 21.89 -18.69
C GLU A 81 12.09 21.58 -19.67
N LEU A 82 10.82 21.74 -19.22
CA LEU A 82 9.66 21.56 -20.12
C LEU A 82 9.71 22.48 -21.33
N GLU A 83 10.22 23.70 -21.18
CA GLU A 83 10.35 24.65 -22.30
C GLU A 83 11.33 24.14 -23.37
N ALA A 84 12.38 23.42 -22.97
CA ALA A 84 13.37 22.88 -23.87
C ALA A 84 12.83 21.72 -24.74
N VAL A 85 11.78 21.03 -24.29
CA VAL A 85 11.18 19.87 -24.96
C VAL A 85 9.78 20.15 -25.52
N THR A 86 9.32 21.41 -25.51
CA THR A 86 7.93 21.80 -25.85
C THR A 86 7.47 21.31 -27.23
N SER A 87 8.35 21.31 -28.24
CA SER A 87 7.95 20.88 -29.60
C SER A 87 7.55 19.41 -29.71
N SER A 88 8.11 18.55 -28.86
CA SER A 88 7.82 17.11 -28.83
C SER A 88 6.72 16.74 -27.84
N THR A 89 6.45 17.62 -26.87
CA THR A 89 5.49 17.39 -25.79
C THR A 89 4.19 18.19 -25.95
N ASP A 90 3.99 18.84 -27.11
CA ASP A 90 2.73 19.51 -27.41
C ASP A 90 1.59 18.46 -27.46
N GLY A 91 0.60 18.64 -26.55
CA GLY A 91 -0.48 17.67 -26.36
C GLY A 91 -0.19 16.50 -25.37
N ALA A 92 1.04 16.40 -24.83
CA ALA A 92 1.37 15.41 -23.81
C ALA A 92 0.80 15.78 -22.43
N ASP A 93 0.33 14.79 -21.67
CA ASP A 93 -0.06 14.99 -20.28
C ASP A 93 1.16 15.34 -19.41
N ARG A 94 0.95 16.14 -18.38
CA ARG A 94 2.00 16.61 -17.48
C ARG A 94 1.76 16.02 -16.08
N ILE A 95 2.70 15.22 -15.61
CA ILE A 95 2.63 14.58 -14.29
C ILE A 95 3.70 15.22 -13.42
N GLU A 96 3.26 16.08 -12.51
CA GLU A 96 4.12 16.75 -11.54
C GLU A 96 4.10 15.97 -10.21
N ILE A 97 5.28 15.58 -9.75
CA ILE A 97 5.43 14.88 -8.47
C ILE A 97 6.02 15.87 -7.46
N THR A 98 5.27 16.13 -6.38
CA THR A 98 5.63 17.12 -5.36
C THR A 98 5.98 16.48 -4.02
N SER A 99 6.71 17.23 -3.20
CA SER A 99 7.12 16.85 -1.85
C SER A 99 7.37 18.12 -1.04
N PRO A 100 7.15 18.15 0.29
CA PRO A 100 7.54 19.27 1.14
C PRO A 100 9.06 19.42 1.28
N TYR A 101 9.82 18.44 0.86
CA TYR A 101 11.28 18.45 0.84
C TYR A 101 11.73 18.52 -0.61
N PRO A 102 12.55 19.54 -0.98
CA PRO A 102 13.07 19.63 -2.34
C PRO A 102 13.92 18.38 -2.65
N GLU A 103 13.67 17.79 -3.79
CA GLU A 103 14.51 16.71 -4.30
C GLU A 103 15.90 17.31 -4.60
N SER A 104 16.92 16.79 -3.93
CA SER A 104 18.29 17.05 -4.35
C SER A 104 18.48 16.38 -5.70
N GLY A 105 19.07 17.06 -6.68
CA GLY A 105 19.44 16.43 -7.96
C GLY A 105 20.43 15.25 -7.80
N ASP A 106 20.82 14.96 -6.57
CA ASP A 106 21.69 13.88 -6.16
C ASP A 106 20.84 12.67 -5.75
N PHE A 107 20.87 11.65 -6.58
CA PHE A 107 20.12 10.42 -6.36
C PHE A 107 20.49 9.73 -5.02
N GLU A 108 21.75 9.83 -4.58
CA GLU A 108 22.21 9.23 -3.31
C GLU A 108 21.50 9.87 -2.11
N ARG A 109 21.27 11.18 -2.15
CA ARG A 109 20.58 11.90 -1.06
C ARG A 109 19.07 11.72 -1.05
N SER A 110 18.48 11.23 -2.13
CA SER A 110 17.02 11.02 -2.21
C SER A 110 16.50 10.02 -1.18
N ALA A 111 17.32 9.06 -0.75
CA ALA A 111 16.95 8.15 0.34
C ALA A 111 16.73 8.91 1.67
N ILE A 112 17.47 10.00 1.93
CA ILE A 112 17.25 10.86 3.10
C ILE A 112 15.89 11.58 2.97
N THR A 113 15.55 12.10 1.79
CA THR A 113 14.23 12.69 1.53
C THR A 113 13.10 11.70 1.83
N ASP A 114 13.22 10.46 1.37
CA ASP A 114 12.26 9.40 1.67
C ASP A 114 12.14 9.14 3.18
N MET A 115 13.26 9.11 3.89
CA MET A 115 13.30 8.92 5.36
C MET A 115 12.65 10.10 6.11
N GLN A 116 12.85 11.34 5.64
CA GLN A 116 12.18 12.53 6.19
C GLN A 116 10.65 12.47 5.97
N LEU A 117 10.22 12.07 4.78
CA LEU A 117 8.80 11.86 4.46
C LEU A 117 8.19 10.79 5.34
N TRP A 118 8.89 9.66 5.53
CA TRP A 118 8.46 8.58 6.42
C TRP A 118 8.28 9.05 7.86
N ALA A 119 9.23 9.80 8.39
CA ALA A 119 9.15 10.38 9.72
C ALA A 119 7.95 11.33 9.87
N ARG A 120 7.73 12.21 8.88
CA ARG A 120 6.69 13.26 8.90
C ARG A 120 5.28 12.72 8.68
N SER A 121 5.11 11.63 7.95
CA SER A 121 3.81 11.04 7.56
C SER A 121 3.07 10.30 8.67
N GLY A 122 3.69 10.12 9.83
CA GLY A 122 3.16 9.26 10.91
C GLY A 122 3.62 7.80 10.83
N LEU A 123 4.08 7.32 9.69
CA LEU A 123 4.56 5.95 9.54
C LEU A 123 5.79 5.67 10.39
N GLY A 124 6.71 6.64 10.52
CA GLY A 124 7.88 6.54 11.37
C GLY A 124 7.52 6.27 12.83
N TYR A 125 6.51 6.97 13.35
CA TYR A 125 6.03 6.76 14.71
C TYR A 125 5.39 5.38 14.92
N LEU A 126 4.82 4.80 13.88
CA LEU A 126 4.15 3.50 13.88
C LEU A 126 5.09 2.32 13.57
N THR A 127 6.35 2.58 13.25
CA THR A 127 7.35 1.56 12.95
C THR A 127 8.33 1.46 14.12
N ARG A 128 8.56 0.24 14.63
CA ARG A 128 9.40 0.02 15.81
C ARG A 128 10.41 -1.09 15.59
N HIS A 129 11.58 -0.93 16.19
CA HIS A 129 12.49 -2.03 16.41
C HIS A 129 11.88 -3.00 17.42
N MET A 130 12.21 -4.27 17.25
CA MET A 130 11.89 -5.33 18.21
C MET A 130 13.17 -5.68 18.96
N ASP A 131 13.07 -5.86 20.27
CA ASP A 131 14.16 -6.44 21.03
C ASP A 131 14.16 -7.98 20.99
N ALA A 132 15.13 -8.61 21.61
CA ALA A 132 15.23 -10.08 21.65
C ALA A 132 14.05 -10.74 22.39
N SER A 133 13.31 -10.00 23.21
CA SER A 133 12.08 -10.46 23.87
C SER A 133 10.84 -10.36 22.97
N GLY A 134 10.96 -9.67 21.82
CA GLY A 134 9.87 -9.37 20.89
C GLY A 134 9.04 -8.16 21.32
N GLU A 135 9.55 -7.33 22.24
CA GLU A 135 8.93 -6.06 22.59
C GLU A 135 9.32 -4.97 21.59
N MET A 136 8.33 -4.15 21.21
CA MET A 136 8.56 -2.99 20.35
C MET A 136 9.22 -1.88 21.17
N THR A 137 10.40 -1.44 20.74
CA THR A 137 11.23 -0.49 21.48
C THR A 137 11.30 0.87 20.78
N THR A 138 12.36 1.13 20.06
CA THR A 138 12.66 2.43 19.46
C THR A 138 11.99 2.60 18.10
N ILE A 139 11.80 3.85 17.68
CA ILE A 139 11.32 4.19 16.34
C ILE A 139 12.29 3.66 15.29
N ALA A 140 11.74 3.07 14.24
CA ALA A 140 12.49 2.57 13.09
C ALA A 140 12.07 3.32 11.81
N ILE A 141 13.05 3.68 10.99
CA ILE A 141 12.82 4.37 9.71
C ILE A 141 13.49 3.55 8.60
N PRO A 142 12.78 3.18 7.53
CA PRO A 142 13.39 2.49 6.39
C PRO A 142 14.50 3.33 5.77
N ARG A 143 15.67 2.71 5.54
CA ARG A 143 16.84 3.39 4.95
C ARG A 143 16.88 3.29 3.42
N ASN A 144 15.74 3.07 2.80
CA ASN A 144 15.56 2.88 1.37
C ASN A 144 14.48 3.80 0.82
N ARG A 145 14.35 3.86 -0.50
CA ARG A 145 13.50 4.82 -1.23
C ARG A 145 12.05 4.35 -1.36
N GLN A 146 11.40 3.96 -0.26
CA GLN A 146 10.01 3.47 -0.32
C GLN A 146 9.01 4.53 -0.78
N ALA A 147 9.15 5.78 -0.33
CA ALA A 147 8.29 6.87 -0.76
C ALA A 147 8.42 7.13 -2.27
N SER A 148 9.64 7.15 -2.79
CA SER A 148 9.91 7.34 -4.22
C SER A 148 9.37 6.18 -5.07
N ILE A 149 9.48 4.92 -4.61
CA ILE A 149 8.94 3.76 -5.32
C ILE A 149 7.42 3.82 -5.39
N LEU A 150 6.76 4.12 -4.27
CA LEU A 150 5.29 4.25 -4.20
C LEU A 150 4.79 5.46 -4.97
N GLY A 151 5.48 6.61 -4.87
CA GLY A 151 5.18 7.81 -5.65
C GLY A 151 5.31 7.56 -7.15
N GLY A 152 6.32 6.77 -7.55
CA GLY A 152 6.48 6.33 -8.93
C GLY A 152 5.31 5.46 -9.42
N ALA A 153 4.79 4.56 -8.58
CA ALA A 153 3.60 3.77 -8.90
C ALA A 153 2.35 4.65 -9.03
N LEU A 154 2.21 5.65 -8.13
CA LEU A 154 1.10 6.60 -8.16
C LEU A 154 1.14 7.46 -9.43
N ALA A 155 2.31 7.96 -9.82
CA ALA A 155 2.48 8.71 -11.08
C ALA A 155 2.19 7.84 -12.31
N ALA A 156 2.64 6.59 -12.31
CA ALA A 156 2.31 5.64 -13.37
C ALA A 156 0.80 5.38 -13.47
N LEU A 157 0.10 5.24 -12.34
CA LEU A 157 -1.35 5.12 -12.29
C LEU A 157 -2.04 6.36 -12.87
N ALA A 158 -1.57 7.57 -12.53
CA ALA A 158 -2.08 8.82 -13.09
C ALA A 158 -1.99 8.85 -14.62
N ILE A 159 -0.85 8.49 -15.17
CA ILE A 159 -0.64 8.41 -16.62
C ILE A 159 -1.63 7.45 -17.27
N VAL A 160 -1.66 6.22 -16.79
CA VAL A 160 -2.47 5.15 -17.41
C VAL A 160 -3.96 5.50 -17.37
N THR A 161 -4.44 6.05 -16.26
CA THR A 161 -5.85 6.44 -16.12
C THR A 161 -6.21 7.62 -17.01
N GLN A 162 -5.30 8.58 -17.19
CA GLN A 162 -5.52 9.69 -18.13
C GLN A 162 -5.53 9.21 -19.59
N GLN A 163 -4.64 8.31 -19.96
CA GLN A 163 -4.65 7.72 -21.30
C GLN A 163 -5.93 6.90 -21.57
N LEU A 164 -6.47 6.23 -20.53
CA LEU A 164 -7.78 5.57 -20.60
C LEU A 164 -8.91 6.57 -20.86
N SER A 165 -8.89 7.73 -20.21
CA SER A 165 -9.84 8.81 -20.42
C SER A 165 -9.81 9.33 -21.86
N LYS A 166 -8.61 9.64 -22.37
CA LYS A 166 -8.41 10.12 -23.75
C LYS A 166 -8.95 9.12 -24.78
N ALA A 167 -8.63 7.84 -24.59
CA ALA A 167 -9.09 6.80 -25.50
C ALA A 167 -10.62 6.58 -25.48
N ALA A 168 -11.28 6.89 -24.35
CA ALA A 168 -12.72 6.72 -24.20
C ALA A 168 -13.54 7.89 -24.78
N GLU A 169 -13.02 9.12 -24.69
CA GLU A 169 -13.78 10.34 -25.01
C GLU A 169 -13.27 11.07 -26.27
N ASP A 170 -12.26 10.50 -26.96
CA ASP A 170 -11.59 11.13 -28.12
C ASP A 170 -11.09 12.56 -27.78
N LYS A 171 -10.62 12.74 -26.53
CA LYS A 171 -10.09 14.00 -26.03
C LYS A 171 -8.59 14.07 -26.29
N GLU A 172 -8.14 15.12 -26.97
CA GLU A 172 -6.71 15.34 -27.24
C GLU A 172 -6.07 16.35 -26.27
N ALA A 173 -6.85 17.12 -25.50
CA ALA A 173 -6.31 18.15 -24.63
C ALA A 173 -5.41 17.54 -23.54
N PRO A 174 -4.21 18.09 -23.33
CA PRO A 174 -3.33 17.67 -22.25
C PRO A 174 -3.92 18.06 -20.90
N VAL A 175 -3.64 17.24 -19.88
CA VAL A 175 -4.03 17.48 -18.49
C VAL A 175 -2.78 17.60 -17.63
N HIS A 176 -2.77 18.52 -16.69
CA HIS A 176 -1.74 18.62 -15.66
C HIS A 176 -2.23 17.89 -14.39
N ILE A 177 -1.53 16.82 -14.02
CA ILE A 177 -1.84 16.04 -12.83
C ILE A 177 -0.70 16.23 -11.83
N ARG A 178 -1.05 16.66 -10.61
CA ARG A 178 -0.12 16.68 -9.48
C ARG A 178 -0.42 15.53 -8.54
N VAL A 179 0.64 14.84 -8.12
CA VAL A 179 0.64 13.83 -7.06
C VAL A 179 1.70 14.21 -6.02
N ASP A 180 1.45 13.93 -4.75
CA ASP A 180 2.32 14.35 -3.65
C ASP A 180 2.76 13.17 -2.78
N LEU A 181 4.07 13.11 -2.49
CA LEU A 181 4.68 12.00 -1.75
C LEU A 181 4.28 11.99 -0.27
N LEU A 182 4.19 13.15 0.37
CA LEU A 182 3.78 13.21 1.78
C LEU A 182 2.30 12.87 1.93
N GLU A 183 1.44 13.35 1.03
CA GLU A 183 0.01 13.01 1.01
C GLU A 183 -0.19 11.51 0.86
N LEU A 184 0.54 10.87 -0.08
CA LEU A 184 0.51 9.44 -0.29
C LEU A 184 0.84 8.66 0.99
N LEU A 185 1.92 9.02 1.68
CA LEU A 185 2.33 8.33 2.90
C LEU A 185 1.41 8.65 4.09
N ALA A 186 0.95 9.90 4.23
CA ALA A 186 0.06 10.33 5.32
C ALA A 186 -1.34 9.70 5.23
N MET A 187 -1.74 9.25 4.05
CA MET A 187 -2.99 8.52 3.84
C MET A 187 -2.94 7.07 4.38
N LEU A 188 -1.76 6.45 4.44
CA LEU A 188 -1.66 5.03 4.81
C LEU A 188 -2.05 4.72 6.27
N PRO A 189 -1.76 5.55 7.28
CA PRO A 189 -2.15 5.29 8.68
C PRO A 189 -3.60 5.68 9.02
N MET A 190 -4.57 5.37 8.17
CA MET A 190 -5.99 5.79 8.32
C MET A 190 -6.61 5.40 9.66
N GLN A 191 -6.39 4.16 10.14
CA GLN A 191 -6.94 3.71 11.41
C GLN A 191 -6.33 4.44 12.62
N PRO A 192 -4.98 4.61 12.74
CA PRO A 192 -4.38 5.47 13.75
C PRO A 192 -4.89 6.92 13.73
N ILE A 193 -5.15 7.47 12.56
CA ILE A 193 -5.73 8.81 12.39
C ILE A 193 -7.16 8.85 12.96
N GLY A 194 -7.97 7.83 12.68
CA GLY A 194 -9.30 7.68 13.26
C GLY A 194 -9.27 7.59 14.79
N PHE A 195 -8.33 6.81 15.37
CA PHE A 195 -8.14 6.72 16.82
C PHE A 195 -7.76 8.07 17.46
N ALA A 196 -6.91 8.84 16.77
CA ALA A 196 -6.51 10.16 17.26
C ALA A 196 -7.71 11.14 17.34
N GLN A 197 -8.62 11.06 16.38
CA GLN A 197 -9.79 11.95 16.30
C GLN A 197 -10.93 11.52 17.22
N LEU A 198 -11.31 10.25 17.22
CA LEU A 198 -12.50 9.76 17.94
C LEU A 198 -12.20 9.39 19.38
N ASP A 199 -11.08 8.73 19.64
CA ASP A 199 -10.75 8.19 20.96
C ASP A 199 -9.68 9.02 21.68
N GLN A 200 -9.13 10.06 21.04
CA GLN A 200 -7.97 10.84 21.52
C GLN A 200 -6.79 9.93 21.91
N ARG A 201 -6.64 8.83 21.17
CA ARG A 201 -5.65 7.80 21.40
C ARG A 201 -4.55 7.83 20.35
N ILE A 202 -3.31 7.91 20.80
CA ILE A 202 -2.14 7.80 19.89
C ILE A 202 -1.69 6.34 19.84
N VAL A 203 -1.78 5.74 18.67
CA VAL A 203 -1.27 4.37 18.44
C VAL A 203 0.26 4.41 18.46
N GLY A 204 0.87 3.49 19.20
CA GLY A 204 2.33 3.45 19.38
C GLY A 204 2.85 4.29 20.54
N GLU A 205 2.00 5.04 21.26
CA GLU A 205 2.40 5.74 22.48
C GLU A 205 2.71 4.74 23.60
N PRO A 206 3.83 4.94 24.35
CA PRO A 206 4.10 4.13 25.52
C PRO A 206 2.97 4.24 26.54
N SER A 207 2.38 3.10 26.89
CA SER A 207 1.28 3.03 27.88
C SER A 207 1.81 2.49 29.21
N PRO A 208 1.35 3.06 30.36
CA PRO A 208 1.65 2.49 31.68
C PRO A 208 1.10 1.06 31.86
N THR A 209 0.09 0.69 31.06
CA THR A 209 -0.37 -0.69 30.87
C THR A 209 -0.12 -1.10 29.44
N PRO A 210 1.07 -1.65 29.11
CA PRO A 210 1.38 -2.01 27.73
C PRO A 210 0.33 -2.97 27.17
N PHE A 211 -0.18 -2.65 25.99
CA PHE A 211 -1.03 -3.56 25.24
C PHE A 211 -0.17 -4.72 24.74
N ARG A 212 0.01 -5.74 25.58
CA ARG A 212 0.80 -6.91 25.25
C ARG A 212 -0.11 -8.00 24.68
N MET A 213 0.27 -8.49 23.51
CA MET A 213 -0.29 -9.70 22.90
C MET A 213 0.83 -10.74 22.81
N PRO A 214 0.55 -12.01 23.11
CA PRO A 214 1.57 -13.06 23.01
C PRO A 214 1.97 -13.29 21.54
N GLY A 215 3.11 -13.91 21.32
CA GLY A 215 3.67 -14.16 20.00
C GLY A 215 4.37 -12.92 19.43
N GLY A 216 4.03 -12.52 18.20
CA GLY A 216 4.81 -11.54 17.46
C GLY A 216 6.04 -12.21 16.84
N THR A 217 7.18 -11.53 16.82
CA THR A 217 8.45 -12.12 16.37
C THR A 217 9.01 -13.05 17.44
N VAL A 218 9.22 -14.29 17.08
CA VAL A 218 9.77 -15.33 17.97
C VAL A 218 11.02 -15.97 17.38
N THR A 219 12.00 -16.28 18.24
CA THR A 219 13.24 -16.95 17.85
C THR A 219 12.98 -18.41 17.51
N THR A 220 13.54 -18.86 16.39
CA THR A 220 13.52 -20.24 15.92
C THR A 220 14.95 -20.80 15.85
N ARG A 221 15.12 -22.02 15.43
CA ARG A 221 16.43 -22.66 15.33
C ARG A 221 17.37 -22.01 14.28
N ASN A 222 16.80 -21.35 13.26
CA ASN A 222 17.58 -20.80 12.13
C ASN A 222 17.24 -19.34 11.80
N GLY A 223 16.54 -18.62 12.67
CA GLY A 223 16.14 -17.23 12.44
C GLY A 223 14.89 -16.86 13.24
N LEU A 224 14.00 -16.12 12.65
CA LEU A 224 12.79 -15.59 13.29
C LEU A 224 11.52 -16.06 12.56
N ALA A 225 10.43 -16.24 13.30
CA ALA A 225 9.08 -16.40 12.75
C ALA A 225 8.13 -15.37 13.35
N PHE A 226 7.15 -14.91 12.58
CA PHE A 226 6.11 -14.01 13.04
C PHE A 226 4.83 -14.80 13.33
N VAL A 227 4.48 -14.90 14.59
CA VAL A 227 3.37 -15.71 15.12
C VAL A 227 2.35 -14.79 15.77
N ARG A 228 1.38 -14.33 15.04
CA ARG A 228 0.29 -13.49 15.56
C ARG A 228 -1.02 -13.74 14.82
N PRO A 229 -1.79 -14.75 15.24
CA PRO A 229 -3.14 -14.97 14.72
C PRO A 229 -4.05 -13.75 14.96
N VAL A 230 -5.02 -13.56 14.10
CA VAL A 230 -5.97 -12.42 14.17
C VAL A 230 -7.31 -12.89 14.74
N GLU A 231 -7.85 -13.99 14.22
CA GLU A 231 -9.18 -14.48 14.57
C GLU A 231 -9.17 -15.40 15.81
N PRO A 232 -10.23 -15.42 16.64
CA PRO A 232 -10.32 -16.31 17.82
C PRO A 232 -10.09 -17.78 17.49
N ALA A 233 -10.61 -18.26 16.36
CA ALA A 233 -10.44 -19.65 15.92
C ALA A 233 -8.98 -19.99 15.59
N HIS A 234 -8.21 -19.04 15.05
CA HIS A 234 -6.77 -19.24 14.80
C HIS A 234 -6.00 -19.33 16.11
N TRP A 235 -6.34 -18.50 17.10
CA TRP A 235 -5.74 -18.56 18.43
C TRP A 235 -6.02 -19.89 19.11
N SER A 236 -7.27 -20.35 19.16
CA SER A 236 -7.62 -21.64 19.75
C SER A 236 -6.80 -22.79 19.16
N LYS A 237 -6.70 -22.87 17.84
CA LYS A 237 -5.90 -23.88 17.14
C LYS A 237 -4.40 -23.78 17.49
N LEU A 238 -3.84 -22.54 17.49
CA LEU A 238 -2.43 -22.33 17.85
C LEU A 238 -2.16 -22.81 19.27
N LEU A 239 -3.01 -22.46 20.24
CA LEU A 239 -2.82 -22.84 21.64
C LEU A 239 -2.82 -24.35 21.84
N HIS A 240 -3.70 -25.09 21.15
CA HIS A 240 -3.64 -26.54 21.13
C HIS A 240 -2.35 -27.06 20.52
N LEU A 241 -1.91 -26.47 19.41
CA LEU A 241 -0.68 -26.88 18.70
C LEU A 241 0.58 -26.70 19.54
N VAL A 242 0.69 -25.60 20.30
CA VAL A 242 1.86 -25.31 21.14
C VAL A 242 1.76 -25.90 22.56
N GLY A 243 0.70 -26.66 22.85
CA GLY A 243 0.57 -27.40 24.09
C GLY A 243 0.07 -26.59 25.29
N VAL A 244 -0.60 -25.47 25.07
CA VAL A 244 -1.33 -24.77 26.15
C VAL A 244 -2.48 -25.64 26.63
N ARG A 245 -2.83 -25.54 27.91
CA ARG A 245 -3.91 -26.34 28.53
C ARG A 245 -5.23 -26.24 27.75
N ALA A 246 -5.91 -27.37 27.57
CA ALA A 246 -7.06 -27.47 26.68
C ALA A 246 -8.25 -26.58 27.06
N ASP A 247 -8.50 -26.39 28.35
CA ASP A 247 -9.58 -25.56 28.86
C ASP A 247 -9.42 -24.07 28.44
N LEU A 248 -8.18 -23.53 28.43
CA LEU A 248 -7.89 -22.20 27.94
C LEU A 248 -7.96 -22.16 26.42
N SER A 249 -7.38 -23.14 25.73
CA SER A 249 -7.36 -23.22 24.28
C SER A 249 -8.77 -23.25 23.68
N ASP A 250 -9.69 -23.99 24.30
CA ASP A 250 -11.11 -24.05 23.88
C ASP A 250 -11.87 -22.75 24.20
N ALA A 251 -11.62 -22.15 25.37
CA ALA A 251 -12.30 -20.94 25.80
C ALA A 251 -11.99 -19.72 24.91
N VAL A 252 -10.75 -19.60 24.41
CA VAL A 252 -10.30 -18.50 23.55
C VAL A 252 -11.10 -18.44 22.24
N ALA A 253 -11.63 -19.54 21.74
CA ALA A 253 -12.49 -19.54 20.55
C ALA A 253 -13.74 -18.67 20.70
N ASN A 254 -14.22 -18.46 21.94
CA ASN A 254 -15.40 -17.66 22.26
C ASN A 254 -15.07 -16.33 22.95
N ASP A 255 -13.90 -16.21 23.56
CA ASP A 255 -13.47 -15.01 24.29
C ASP A 255 -11.97 -14.71 24.03
N LEU A 256 -11.72 -13.86 23.05
CA LEU A 256 -10.36 -13.46 22.69
C LEU A 256 -9.65 -12.65 23.81
N SER A 257 -10.38 -12.09 24.78
CA SER A 257 -9.78 -11.36 25.89
C SER A 257 -8.90 -12.24 26.77
N LEU A 258 -9.16 -13.56 26.78
CA LEU A 258 -8.37 -14.56 27.51
C LEU A 258 -6.92 -14.65 27.00
N VAL A 259 -6.69 -14.37 25.74
CA VAL A 259 -5.31 -14.31 25.16
C VAL A 259 -4.48 -13.25 25.89
N ARG A 260 -5.08 -12.13 26.26
CA ARG A 260 -4.40 -11.03 26.97
C ARG A 260 -4.23 -11.32 28.46
N THR A 261 -5.22 -11.92 29.09
CA THR A 261 -5.16 -12.22 30.52
C THR A 261 -4.19 -13.34 30.86
N HIS A 262 -3.82 -14.18 29.86
CA HIS A 262 -2.87 -15.29 29.99
C HIS A 262 -1.63 -15.10 29.11
N VAL A 263 -1.25 -13.84 28.84
CA VAL A 263 -0.19 -13.50 27.89
C VAL A 263 1.13 -14.22 28.17
N ASP A 264 1.57 -14.28 29.43
CA ASP A 264 2.87 -14.89 29.80
C ASP A 264 2.88 -16.41 29.57
N GLU A 265 1.83 -17.13 30.01
CA GLU A 265 1.67 -18.58 29.78
C GLU A 265 1.68 -18.94 28.28
N ILE A 266 0.94 -18.15 27.51
CA ILE A 266 0.81 -18.36 26.07
C ILE A 266 2.12 -18.03 25.35
N ASP A 267 2.76 -16.91 25.69
CA ASP A 267 4.01 -16.47 25.06
C ASP A 267 5.16 -17.44 25.34
N GLU A 268 5.28 -17.91 26.58
CA GLU A 268 6.27 -18.95 26.94
C GLU A 268 6.08 -20.22 26.15
N SER A 269 4.83 -20.70 25.99
CA SER A 269 4.52 -21.91 25.22
C SER A 269 4.86 -21.75 23.74
N ILE A 270 4.49 -20.60 23.12
CA ILE A 270 4.80 -20.31 21.71
C ILE A 270 6.32 -20.28 21.50
N ARG A 271 7.07 -19.56 22.37
CA ARG A 271 8.52 -19.43 22.25
C ARG A 271 9.25 -20.76 22.45
N ALA A 272 8.85 -21.52 23.46
CA ALA A 272 9.42 -22.85 23.71
C ALA A 272 9.22 -23.80 22.53
N TRP A 273 8.03 -23.80 21.94
CA TRP A 273 7.73 -24.63 20.77
C TRP A 273 8.51 -24.16 19.54
N ALA A 274 8.48 -22.85 19.22
CA ALA A 274 9.14 -22.28 18.05
C ALA A 274 10.67 -22.50 18.07
N ALA A 275 11.31 -22.41 19.24
CA ALA A 275 12.75 -22.61 19.40
C ALA A 275 13.23 -24.04 19.00
N THR A 276 12.32 -25.01 18.93
CA THR A 276 12.65 -26.38 18.51
C THR A 276 12.63 -26.60 17.00
N LEU A 277 12.10 -25.63 16.23
CA LEU A 277 11.81 -25.74 14.80
C LEU A 277 12.59 -24.68 14.00
N THR A 278 12.63 -24.86 12.67
CA THR A 278 13.06 -23.78 11.76
C THR A 278 11.91 -22.80 11.52
N SER A 279 12.20 -21.58 11.09
CA SER A 279 11.18 -20.57 10.79
C SER A 279 10.18 -21.05 9.73
N GLU A 280 10.66 -21.76 8.72
CA GLU A 280 9.83 -22.38 7.69
C GLU A 280 8.92 -23.47 8.29
N ALA A 281 9.47 -24.35 9.14
CA ALA A 281 8.69 -25.42 9.76
C ALA A 281 7.61 -24.88 10.71
N VAL A 282 7.91 -23.81 11.47
CA VAL A 282 6.90 -23.11 12.28
C VAL A 282 5.75 -22.60 11.40
N SER A 283 6.11 -21.99 10.27
CA SER A 283 5.14 -21.47 9.32
C SER A 283 4.32 -22.59 8.67
N ASP A 284 4.97 -23.62 8.10
CA ASP A 284 4.30 -24.68 7.37
C ASP A 284 3.31 -25.45 8.27
N ILE A 285 3.71 -25.81 9.49
CA ILE A 285 2.85 -26.51 10.45
C ILE A 285 1.61 -25.66 10.81
N CYS A 286 1.81 -24.34 11.02
CA CYS A 286 0.68 -23.45 11.31
C CYS A 286 -0.24 -23.28 10.09
N GLN A 287 0.32 -23.12 8.90
CA GLN A 287 -0.44 -22.94 7.66
C GLN A 287 -1.24 -24.17 7.27
N ASP A 288 -0.73 -25.39 7.53
CA ASP A 288 -1.49 -26.63 7.34
C ASP A 288 -2.76 -26.68 8.21
N GLU A 289 -2.72 -26.04 9.39
CA GLU A 289 -3.87 -25.85 10.28
C GLU A 289 -4.68 -24.57 9.97
N HIS A 290 -4.35 -23.87 8.89
CA HIS A 290 -4.95 -22.59 8.53
C HIS A 290 -4.76 -21.49 9.59
N ILE A 291 -3.59 -21.45 10.22
CA ILE A 291 -3.18 -20.40 11.16
C ILE A 291 -2.20 -19.46 10.44
N PRO A 292 -2.47 -18.14 10.34
CA PRO A 292 -1.61 -17.22 9.63
C PRO A 292 -0.32 -16.95 10.42
N VAL A 293 0.75 -17.59 9.99
CA VAL A 293 2.11 -17.47 10.50
C VAL A 293 3.07 -17.40 9.32
N ALA A 294 4.14 -16.63 9.43
CA ALA A 294 5.14 -16.49 8.37
C ALA A 294 6.56 -16.49 8.94
N PRO A 295 7.57 -16.96 8.19
CA PRO A 295 8.96 -16.73 8.53
C PRO A 295 9.27 -15.23 8.42
N VAL A 296 10.22 -14.73 9.21
CA VAL A 296 10.76 -13.38 9.05
C VAL A 296 12.03 -13.49 8.22
N TYR A 297 11.98 -13.05 6.98
CA TYR A 297 13.08 -13.22 6.03
C TYR A 297 13.97 -11.99 5.95
N THR A 298 15.27 -12.24 5.80
CA THR A 298 16.23 -11.26 5.31
C THR A 298 16.09 -11.09 3.79
N ALA A 299 16.62 -10.02 3.22
CA ALA A 299 16.61 -9.81 1.77
C ALA A 299 17.27 -10.96 0.99
N SER A 300 18.38 -11.54 1.51
CA SER A 300 19.05 -12.70 0.91
C SER A 300 18.17 -13.97 0.93
N GLN A 301 17.38 -14.17 1.98
CA GLN A 301 16.44 -15.27 2.06
C GLN A 301 15.28 -15.09 1.08
N VAL A 302 14.76 -13.84 0.93
CA VAL A 302 13.75 -13.52 -0.08
C VAL A 302 14.28 -13.78 -1.49
N ALA A 303 15.53 -13.36 -1.80
CA ALA A 303 16.14 -13.56 -3.11
C ALA A 303 16.26 -15.06 -3.50
N THR A 304 16.35 -15.94 -2.52
CA THR A 304 16.47 -17.42 -2.71
C THR A 304 15.17 -18.17 -2.42
N ASP A 305 14.11 -17.47 -2.07
CA ASP A 305 12.84 -18.08 -1.67
C ASP A 305 12.19 -18.87 -2.81
N LEU A 306 11.78 -20.12 -2.51
CA LEU A 306 11.22 -21.02 -3.51
C LEU A 306 9.88 -20.52 -4.09
N HIS A 307 9.08 -19.83 -3.29
CA HIS A 307 7.80 -19.32 -3.75
C HIS A 307 7.97 -18.14 -4.71
N MET A 308 8.84 -17.17 -4.35
CA MET A 308 9.17 -16.02 -5.19
C MET A 308 9.79 -16.45 -6.53
N ASN A 309 10.70 -17.43 -6.49
CA ASN A 309 11.33 -18.00 -7.68
C ASN A 309 10.34 -18.79 -8.55
N ALA A 310 9.42 -19.58 -7.95
CA ALA A 310 8.40 -20.31 -8.70
C ALA A 310 7.38 -19.38 -9.39
N ARG A 311 7.28 -18.13 -8.95
CA ARG A 311 6.47 -17.07 -9.57
C ARG A 311 7.27 -16.22 -10.56
N ASP A 312 8.51 -16.60 -10.88
CA ASP A 312 9.42 -15.84 -11.77
C ASP A 312 9.61 -14.38 -11.31
N PHE A 313 9.57 -14.11 -9.98
CA PHE A 313 9.73 -12.74 -9.48
C PHE A 313 11.16 -12.22 -9.69
N PHE A 314 12.13 -13.11 -9.74
CA PHE A 314 13.53 -12.78 -10.05
C PHE A 314 13.89 -13.32 -11.42
N GLN A 315 14.30 -12.44 -12.34
CA GLN A 315 14.72 -12.80 -13.69
C GLN A 315 16.03 -12.07 -14.03
N ASP A 316 17.07 -12.82 -14.36
CA ASP A 316 18.38 -12.27 -14.77
C ASP A 316 18.95 -11.22 -13.80
N GLY A 317 18.82 -11.46 -12.49
CA GLY A 317 19.29 -10.55 -11.43
C GLY A 317 18.43 -9.29 -11.25
N ARG A 318 17.20 -9.31 -11.74
CA ARG A 318 16.22 -8.21 -11.65
C ARG A 318 14.99 -8.65 -10.91
N VAL A 319 14.32 -7.66 -10.33
CA VAL A 319 13.03 -7.79 -9.67
C VAL A 319 11.93 -7.54 -10.71
N GLY A 320 10.94 -8.43 -10.78
CA GLY A 320 9.79 -8.31 -11.68
C GLY A 320 8.69 -7.46 -11.07
N LEU A 321 7.65 -7.15 -11.87
CA LEU A 321 6.43 -6.55 -11.38
C LEU A 321 5.73 -7.48 -10.35
N PRO A 322 5.00 -6.95 -9.35
CA PRO A 322 4.39 -7.77 -8.31
C PRO A 322 3.08 -8.45 -8.77
N TRP A 323 3.00 -8.78 -10.04
CA TRP A 323 1.86 -9.51 -10.61
C TRP A 323 2.25 -10.40 -11.78
N LEU A 324 1.45 -11.44 -11.97
CA LEU A 324 1.44 -12.29 -13.15
C LEU A 324 0.16 -12.04 -13.93
N ALA A 325 0.18 -12.19 -15.24
CA ALA A 325 -1.03 -12.08 -16.03
C ALA A 325 -1.09 -13.07 -17.20
N SER A 326 -2.30 -13.34 -17.67
CA SER A 326 -2.54 -13.98 -18.96
C SER A 326 -3.51 -13.14 -19.77
N LEU A 327 -3.28 -13.10 -21.08
CA LEU A 327 -4.14 -12.44 -22.05
C LEU A 327 -4.77 -13.50 -22.94
N ASP A 328 -6.07 -13.43 -23.14
CA ASP A 328 -6.77 -14.26 -24.10
C ASP A 328 -7.44 -13.37 -25.13
N GLU A 329 -7.25 -13.67 -26.42
CA GLU A 329 -7.97 -13.00 -27.49
C GLU A 329 -9.46 -13.38 -27.39
N SER A 330 -10.31 -12.40 -27.18
CA SER A 330 -11.75 -12.59 -27.23
C SER A 330 -12.30 -12.31 -28.62
N LYS A 331 -13.04 -13.27 -29.18
CA LYS A 331 -13.81 -13.08 -30.44
C LYS A 331 -15.31 -12.93 -30.15
N ALA A 332 -15.71 -12.89 -28.90
CA ALA A 332 -17.10 -12.81 -28.51
C ALA A 332 -17.63 -11.38 -28.55
N GLN A 333 -18.91 -11.25 -28.83
CA GLN A 333 -19.56 -9.96 -28.90
C GLN A 333 -19.92 -9.46 -27.49
N LYS A 334 -19.51 -8.23 -27.16
CA LYS A 334 -19.79 -7.59 -25.87
C LYS A 334 -21.30 -7.50 -25.64
N ALA A 335 -21.74 -7.79 -24.42
CA ALA A 335 -23.12 -7.54 -24.00
C ALA A 335 -23.42 -6.04 -24.07
N THR A 336 -24.66 -5.68 -24.42
CA THR A 336 -25.10 -4.29 -24.40
C THR A 336 -25.04 -3.76 -22.96
N ARG A 337 -24.17 -2.79 -22.73
CA ARG A 337 -23.97 -2.20 -21.42
C ARG A 337 -25.06 -1.18 -21.12
N ARG A 338 -25.61 -1.22 -19.91
CA ARG A 338 -26.54 -0.21 -19.41
C ARG A 338 -25.77 1.04 -18.93
N SER A 339 -26.45 2.17 -18.92
CA SER A 339 -25.93 3.42 -18.34
C SER A 339 -25.45 3.21 -16.91
N GLY A 340 -24.44 3.96 -16.48
CA GLY A 340 -23.96 3.92 -15.11
C GLY A 340 -24.99 4.51 -14.13
N ILE A 341 -24.88 4.09 -12.88
CA ILE A 341 -25.65 4.63 -11.75
C ILE A 341 -24.89 5.73 -11.00
N ARG A 342 -23.58 5.87 -11.23
CA ARG A 342 -22.79 6.99 -10.74
C ARG A 342 -22.96 8.20 -11.68
N PRO A 343 -23.20 9.41 -11.15
CA PRO A 343 -23.19 10.64 -11.95
C PRO A 343 -21.83 10.85 -12.64
N GLU A 344 -21.86 11.24 -13.91
CA GLU A 344 -20.64 11.62 -14.63
C GLU A 344 -20.05 12.91 -14.04
N GLN A 345 -18.75 12.89 -13.76
CA GLN A 345 -18.03 14.02 -13.16
C GLN A 345 -16.86 14.52 -14.01
N GLY A 346 -16.69 13.98 -15.23
CA GLY A 346 -15.58 14.33 -16.10
C GLY A 346 -14.19 13.85 -15.59
N LEU A 347 -14.18 12.91 -14.65
CA LEU A 347 -12.95 12.32 -14.10
C LEU A 347 -12.38 11.23 -15.04
N PRO A 348 -11.09 10.92 -14.95
CA PRO A 348 -10.40 10.03 -15.90
C PRO A 348 -11.04 8.65 -16.10
N LEU A 349 -11.64 8.08 -15.05
CA LEU A 349 -12.30 6.77 -15.08
C LEU A 349 -13.82 6.83 -15.09
N SER A 350 -14.41 8.00 -15.43
CA SER A 350 -15.86 8.11 -15.61
C SER A 350 -16.36 7.07 -16.62
N GLY A 351 -17.44 6.38 -16.25
CA GLY A 351 -18.01 5.31 -17.07
C GLY A 351 -17.29 3.94 -16.96
N LEU A 352 -16.19 3.82 -16.23
CA LEU A 352 -15.59 2.52 -15.90
C LEU A 352 -16.38 1.89 -14.74
N ARG A 353 -16.74 0.61 -14.84
CA ARG A 353 -17.45 -0.13 -13.80
C ARG A 353 -16.61 -1.24 -13.21
N VAL A 354 -16.47 -1.25 -11.89
CA VAL A 354 -15.72 -2.23 -11.10
C VAL A 354 -16.72 -3.03 -10.25
N LEU A 355 -16.76 -4.35 -10.40
CA LEU A 355 -17.40 -5.24 -9.46
C LEU A 355 -16.36 -5.69 -8.43
N ASP A 356 -16.50 -5.20 -7.20
CA ASP A 356 -15.55 -5.41 -6.10
C ASP A 356 -16.07 -6.51 -5.17
N LEU A 357 -15.54 -7.73 -5.32
CA LEU A 357 -15.81 -8.87 -4.45
C LEU A 357 -14.84 -8.94 -3.28
N SER A 358 -13.90 -8.01 -3.18
CA SER A 358 -12.85 -8.02 -2.18
C SER A 358 -13.33 -7.57 -0.80
N TRP A 359 -12.60 -7.94 0.23
CA TRP A 359 -12.89 -7.61 1.61
C TRP A 359 -11.60 -7.26 2.37
N ALA A 360 -11.70 -6.85 3.63
CA ALA A 360 -10.60 -6.32 4.42
C ALA A 360 -10.03 -5.05 3.81
N TRP A 361 -8.72 -4.94 3.53
CA TRP A 361 -8.11 -3.66 3.18
C TRP A 361 -7.52 -3.60 1.78
N ALA A 362 -6.61 -4.51 1.39
CA ALA A 362 -5.82 -4.38 0.16
C ALA A 362 -6.65 -4.23 -1.12
N GLY A 363 -7.59 -5.14 -1.36
CA GLY A 363 -8.51 -5.08 -2.51
C GLY A 363 -9.43 -3.85 -2.47
N PRO A 364 -10.14 -3.62 -1.35
CA PRO A 364 -10.96 -2.43 -1.20
C PRO A 364 -10.19 -1.11 -1.36
N TYR A 365 -8.95 -1.01 -0.90
CA TYR A 365 -8.13 0.19 -1.11
C TYR A 365 -7.80 0.41 -2.59
N ALA A 366 -7.48 -0.67 -3.32
CA ALA A 366 -7.24 -0.59 -4.76
C ALA A 366 -8.45 -0.01 -5.50
N THR A 367 -9.65 -0.50 -5.19
CA THR A 367 -10.88 -0.03 -5.85
C THR A 367 -11.33 1.36 -5.38
N THR A 368 -10.96 1.78 -4.15
CA THR A 368 -11.18 3.16 -3.67
C THR A 368 -10.35 4.17 -4.46
N LEU A 369 -9.08 3.89 -4.74
CA LEU A 369 -8.25 4.75 -5.59
C LEU A 369 -8.84 4.91 -7.01
N LEU A 370 -9.44 3.86 -7.57
CA LEU A 370 -10.15 3.95 -8.84
C LEU A 370 -11.46 4.73 -8.72
N SER A 371 -12.17 4.60 -7.59
CA SER A 371 -13.37 5.39 -7.31
C SER A 371 -13.05 6.88 -7.20
N ASP A 372 -11.95 7.26 -6.56
CA ASP A 372 -11.49 8.66 -6.47
C ASP A 372 -11.23 9.27 -7.85
N LEU A 373 -10.91 8.45 -8.85
CA LEU A 373 -10.70 8.83 -10.26
C LEU A 373 -11.97 8.71 -11.13
N GLY A 374 -13.11 8.39 -10.57
CA GLY A 374 -14.38 8.40 -11.29
C GLY A 374 -14.98 7.04 -11.60
N ALA A 375 -14.32 5.92 -11.30
CA ALA A 375 -14.87 4.60 -11.53
C ALA A 375 -16.13 4.34 -10.69
N GLU A 376 -17.13 3.69 -11.27
CA GLU A 376 -18.32 3.19 -10.58
C GLU A 376 -17.98 1.86 -9.91
N VAL A 377 -17.78 1.87 -8.59
CA VAL A 377 -17.39 0.69 -7.82
C VAL A 377 -18.57 0.13 -7.07
N ILE A 378 -18.92 -1.14 -7.34
CA ILE A 378 -19.97 -1.89 -6.66
C ILE A 378 -19.31 -2.94 -5.77
N ASN A 379 -19.29 -2.68 -4.46
CA ASN A 379 -18.73 -3.60 -3.47
C ASN A 379 -19.79 -4.60 -3.02
N VAL A 380 -19.45 -5.87 -3.06
CA VAL A 380 -20.32 -6.99 -2.69
C VAL A 380 -19.98 -7.48 -1.29
N GLU A 381 -20.95 -7.44 -0.40
CA GLU A 381 -20.82 -7.94 0.96
C GLU A 381 -21.89 -9.01 1.25
N TRP A 382 -21.70 -9.79 2.31
CA TRP A 382 -22.69 -10.75 2.79
C TRP A 382 -22.62 -10.95 4.29
N HIS A 383 -23.75 -10.91 4.98
CA HIS A 383 -23.84 -11.28 6.40
C HIS A 383 -23.84 -12.83 6.55
N PRO A 384 -23.11 -13.39 7.54
CA PRO A 384 -22.42 -12.77 8.68
C PRO A 384 -20.97 -12.32 8.39
N ARG A 385 -20.52 -12.31 7.14
CA ARG A 385 -19.17 -11.91 6.73
C ARG A 385 -19.14 -10.51 6.11
N ALA A 386 -19.81 -9.54 6.72
CA ALA A 386 -19.51 -8.14 6.45
C ALA A 386 -18.00 -7.86 6.67
N SER A 387 -17.43 -6.92 5.93
CA SER A 387 -16.02 -6.59 6.02
C SER A 387 -15.59 -6.38 7.48
N ASN A 388 -14.42 -6.93 7.85
CA ASN A 388 -13.86 -6.73 9.18
C ASN A 388 -13.58 -5.24 9.48
N LEU A 389 -13.38 -4.40 8.46
CA LEU A 389 -13.21 -2.96 8.65
C LEU A 389 -14.44 -2.30 9.28
N ARG A 390 -15.65 -2.83 9.06
CA ARG A 390 -16.87 -2.33 9.72
C ARG A 390 -16.92 -2.60 11.21
N ARG A 391 -16.17 -3.61 11.68
CA ARG A 391 -16.19 -4.12 13.07
C ARG A 391 -14.90 -3.77 13.84
N ASN A 392 -13.99 -3.06 13.22
CA ASN A 392 -12.74 -2.65 13.83
C ASN A 392 -12.79 -1.17 14.26
N PRO A 393 -12.45 -0.88 15.53
CA PRO A 393 -12.45 0.49 16.04
C PRO A 393 -11.42 1.37 15.29
N PRO A 394 -11.54 2.69 15.42
CA PRO A 394 -12.47 3.43 16.28
C PRO A 394 -13.86 3.62 15.65
N PHE A 395 -14.88 3.86 16.49
CA PHE A 395 -16.27 4.00 16.06
C PHE A 395 -16.80 5.41 16.35
N ALA A 396 -17.44 6.02 15.35
CA ALA A 396 -18.10 7.31 15.50
C ALA A 396 -19.19 7.23 16.59
N GLY A 397 -19.27 8.25 17.45
CA GLY A 397 -20.20 8.27 18.58
C GLY A 397 -20.00 7.16 19.61
N GLY A 398 -18.94 6.35 19.50
CA GLY A 398 -18.69 5.17 20.34
C GLY A 398 -19.64 4.00 20.07
N ASP A 399 -20.41 4.06 19.00
CA ASP A 399 -21.39 3.02 18.61
C ASP A 399 -20.70 1.84 17.91
N HIS A 400 -20.34 0.83 18.70
CA HIS A 400 -19.72 -0.41 18.24
C HIS A 400 -20.73 -1.51 17.86
N GLU A 401 -22.03 -1.27 18.04
CA GLU A 401 -23.08 -2.20 17.62
C GLU A 401 -23.44 -2.02 16.13
N SER A 402 -23.33 -0.79 15.63
CA SER A 402 -23.58 -0.48 14.22
C SER A 402 -22.43 -0.94 13.32
N ASN A 403 -22.77 -1.50 12.16
CA ASN A 403 -21.81 -1.83 11.10
C ASN A 403 -21.42 -0.63 10.22
N ASN A 404 -21.88 0.59 10.52
CA ASN A 404 -21.75 1.75 9.66
C ASN A 404 -20.92 2.90 10.29
N THR A 405 -20.49 2.76 11.55
CA THR A 405 -19.83 3.82 12.33
C THR A 405 -18.31 3.72 12.41
N ALA A 406 -17.73 2.65 11.86
CA ALA A 406 -16.28 2.45 11.89
C ALA A 406 -15.55 3.45 10.98
N ALA A 407 -14.68 4.31 11.56
CA ALA A 407 -13.91 5.30 10.80
C ALA A 407 -12.94 4.66 9.80
N TRP A 408 -12.42 3.49 10.10
CA TRP A 408 -11.55 2.76 9.16
C TRP A 408 -12.32 2.28 7.92
N TRP A 409 -13.57 1.82 8.09
CA TRP A 409 -14.46 1.50 6.98
C TRP A 409 -14.71 2.75 6.14
N SER A 410 -15.06 3.84 6.79
CA SER A 410 -15.41 5.09 6.14
C SER A 410 -14.28 5.59 5.22
N ALA A 411 -13.06 5.65 5.72
CA ALA A 411 -11.91 6.09 4.95
C ALA A 411 -11.61 5.20 3.73
N ASN A 412 -11.88 3.88 3.83
CA ASN A 412 -11.52 2.90 2.80
C ASN A 412 -12.61 2.58 1.79
N GLN A 413 -13.86 2.98 2.03
CA GLN A 413 -14.99 2.61 1.16
C GLN A 413 -15.74 3.82 0.62
N ARG A 414 -15.16 5.02 0.77
CA ARG A 414 -15.73 6.24 0.20
C ARG A 414 -15.93 6.10 -1.31
N GLY A 415 -16.98 6.70 -1.80
CA GLY A 415 -17.26 6.75 -3.23
C GLY A 415 -17.83 5.47 -3.85
N LYS A 416 -18.08 4.40 -3.06
CA LYS A 416 -18.57 3.11 -3.56
C LYS A 416 -20.06 2.91 -3.30
N PHE A 417 -20.62 1.90 -3.98
CA PHE A 417 -21.93 1.31 -3.68
C PHE A 417 -21.72 0.02 -2.88
N SER A 418 -22.59 -0.29 -1.89
CA SER A 418 -22.57 -1.54 -1.13
C SER A 418 -23.84 -2.35 -1.39
N ILE A 419 -23.66 -3.59 -1.84
CA ILE A 419 -24.76 -4.52 -2.09
C ILE A 419 -24.60 -5.80 -1.30
N GLY A 420 -25.71 -6.36 -0.81
CA GLY A 420 -25.75 -7.63 -0.10
C GLY A 420 -26.06 -8.79 -1.05
N VAL A 421 -25.09 -9.68 -1.33
CA VAL A 421 -25.32 -10.85 -2.18
C VAL A 421 -24.70 -12.11 -1.57
N ASN A 422 -25.52 -13.15 -1.42
CA ASN A 422 -25.11 -14.46 -0.92
C ASN A 422 -24.49 -15.32 -2.03
N MET A 423 -23.19 -15.24 -2.19
CA MET A 423 -22.46 -16.07 -3.17
C MET A 423 -22.48 -17.58 -2.88
N LYS A 424 -23.11 -18.04 -1.78
CA LYS A 424 -23.33 -19.47 -1.51
C LYS A 424 -24.69 -19.98 -2.03
N SER A 425 -25.59 -19.09 -2.43
CA SER A 425 -26.88 -19.45 -3.06
C SER A 425 -26.76 -19.40 -4.58
N GLU A 426 -27.53 -20.24 -5.26
CA GLU A 426 -27.56 -20.26 -6.74
C GLU A 426 -28.06 -18.93 -7.31
N GLU A 427 -29.12 -18.36 -6.69
CA GLU A 427 -29.67 -17.08 -7.08
C GLU A 427 -28.69 -15.92 -6.85
N GLY A 428 -27.96 -15.94 -5.75
CA GLY A 428 -26.93 -14.94 -5.49
C GLY A 428 -25.76 -15.03 -6.50
N CYS A 429 -25.32 -16.23 -6.85
CA CYS A 429 -24.35 -16.40 -7.92
C CYS A 429 -24.83 -15.87 -9.27
N LYS A 430 -26.10 -16.05 -9.61
CA LYS A 430 -26.70 -15.45 -10.84
C LYS A 430 -26.63 -13.93 -10.82
N VAL A 431 -26.95 -13.29 -9.69
CA VAL A 431 -26.83 -11.84 -9.54
C VAL A 431 -25.37 -11.38 -9.76
N ILE A 432 -24.38 -12.08 -9.22
CA ILE A 432 -22.97 -11.76 -9.46
C ILE A 432 -22.61 -11.91 -10.95
N LEU A 433 -23.05 -12.96 -11.62
CA LEU A 433 -22.79 -13.15 -13.06
C LEU A 433 -23.45 -12.06 -13.92
N GLU A 434 -24.66 -11.63 -13.57
CA GLU A 434 -25.35 -10.53 -14.26
C GLU A 434 -24.65 -9.18 -14.06
N LEU A 435 -24.14 -8.90 -12.84
CA LEU A 435 -23.31 -7.72 -12.55
C LEU A 435 -22.01 -7.77 -13.32
N ALA A 436 -21.32 -8.93 -13.35
CA ALA A 436 -20.08 -9.11 -14.08
C ALA A 436 -20.26 -8.93 -15.61
N ALA A 437 -21.40 -9.29 -16.16
CA ALA A 437 -21.74 -9.01 -17.57
C ALA A 437 -21.83 -7.51 -17.88
N GLN A 438 -22.02 -6.67 -16.86
CA GLN A 438 -22.07 -5.21 -16.97
C GLN A 438 -20.78 -4.52 -16.52
N ALA A 439 -19.81 -5.25 -15.95
CA ALA A 439 -18.55 -4.71 -15.42
C ALA A 439 -17.44 -4.65 -16.49
N ASP A 440 -16.47 -3.74 -16.32
CA ASP A 440 -15.21 -3.75 -17.07
C ASP A 440 -14.17 -4.60 -16.35
N VAL A 441 -14.23 -4.62 -15.02
CA VAL A 441 -13.29 -5.38 -14.18
C VAL A 441 -14.01 -6.00 -12.99
N VAL A 442 -13.56 -7.20 -12.62
CA VAL A 442 -13.88 -7.84 -11.33
C VAL A 442 -12.61 -7.92 -10.51
N VAL A 443 -12.69 -7.49 -9.26
CA VAL A 443 -11.60 -7.56 -8.27
C VAL A 443 -12.01 -8.47 -7.13
N GLU A 444 -11.14 -9.41 -6.76
CA GLU A 444 -11.33 -10.27 -5.59
C GLU A 444 -10.01 -10.47 -4.83
N ASN A 445 -10.07 -10.85 -3.55
CA ASN A 445 -8.89 -11.12 -2.74
C ASN A 445 -9.03 -12.36 -1.85
N PHE A 446 -9.75 -13.37 -2.35
CA PHE A 446 -9.92 -14.64 -1.66
C PHE A 446 -8.69 -15.55 -1.81
N ALA A 447 -8.61 -16.54 -0.94
CA ALA A 447 -7.63 -17.61 -1.10
C ALA A 447 -7.90 -18.40 -2.40
N PRO A 448 -6.86 -18.96 -3.04
CA PRO A 448 -6.99 -19.66 -4.33
C PRO A 448 -8.11 -20.69 -4.38
N GLY A 449 -8.89 -20.65 -5.45
CA GLY A 449 -10.00 -21.58 -5.72
C GLY A 449 -11.26 -21.35 -4.89
N VAL A 450 -11.35 -20.35 -4.03
CA VAL A 450 -12.57 -20.06 -3.26
C VAL A 450 -13.69 -19.61 -4.19
N VAL A 451 -13.45 -18.61 -5.04
CA VAL A 451 -14.46 -18.08 -5.97
C VAL A 451 -14.86 -19.10 -7.05
N ASP A 452 -13.91 -19.99 -7.44
CA ASP A 452 -14.21 -21.07 -8.37
C ASP A 452 -15.21 -22.07 -7.75
N ARG A 453 -15.00 -22.45 -6.48
CA ARG A 453 -15.94 -23.33 -5.74
C ARG A 453 -17.31 -22.68 -5.50
N LEU A 454 -17.38 -21.35 -5.47
CA LEU A 454 -18.63 -20.61 -5.36
C LEU A 454 -19.34 -20.46 -6.71
N GLY A 455 -18.70 -20.81 -7.83
CA GLY A 455 -19.27 -20.68 -9.18
C GLY A 455 -19.18 -19.27 -9.78
N VAL A 456 -18.38 -18.41 -9.19
CA VAL A 456 -18.15 -17.00 -9.62
C VAL A 456 -16.66 -16.72 -9.84
N GLY A 457 -15.88 -17.76 -10.21
CA GLY A 457 -14.47 -17.64 -10.57
C GLY A 457 -14.28 -17.16 -12.01
N TYR A 458 -13.02 -16.96 -12.40
CA TYR A 458 -12.62 -16.39 -13.69
C TYR A 458 -13.33 -17.03 -14.90
N ASP A 459 -13.39 -18.35 -14.98
CA ASP A 459 -13.96 -19.03 -16.14
C ASP A 459 -15.47 -18.76 -16.28
N ALA A 460 -16.23 -18.81 -15.18
CA ALA A 460 -17.66 -18.50 -15.18
C ALA A 460 -17.95 -17.03 -15.51
N LEU A 461 -17.13 -16.12 -14.99
CA LEU A 461 -17.27 -14.68 -15.25
C LEU A 461 -16.93 -14.35 -16.72
N ARG A 462 -15.91 -15.00 -17.27
CA ARG A 462 -15.51 -14.86 -18.68
C ARG A 462 -16.56 -15.37 -19.64
N GLU A 463 -17.30 -16.41 -19.30
CA GLU A 463 -18.42 -16.89 -20.14
C GLU A 463 -19.50 -15.84 -20.34
N VAL A 464 -19.80 -15.05 -19.32
CA VAL A 464 -20.81 -13.98 -19.38
C VAL A 464 -20.25 -12.64 -19.87
N ASN A 465 -18.95 -12.42 -19.70
CA ASN A 465 -18.25 -11.20 -20.16
C ASN A 465 -16.86 -11.53 -20.73
N PRO A 466 -16.75 -11.80 -22.02
CA PRO A 466 -15.49 -12.18 -22.67
C PRO A 466 -14.41 -11.11 -22.73
N GLU A 467 -14.74 -9.83 -22.46
CA GLU A 467 -13.78 -8.71 -22.44
C GLU A 467 -13.37 -8.34 -21.01
N LEU A 468 -13.79 -9.12 -20.02
CA LEU A 468 -13.55 -8.85 -18.61
C LEU A 468 -12.08 -8.81 -18.25
N VAL A 469 -11.66 -7.79 -17.51
CA VAL A 469 -10.41 -7.81 -16.76
C VAL A 469 -10.69 -8.41 -15.37
N TYR A 470 -10.06 -9.52 -15.05
CA TYR A 470 -10.23 -10.20 -13.77
C TYR A 470 -8.94 -10.08 -12.95
N VAL A 471 -9.03 -9.55 -11.73
CA VAL A 471 -7.88 -9.29 -10.88
C VAL A 471 -8.06 -9.96 -9.52
N SER A 472 -7.15 -10.89 -9.21
CA SER A 472 -6.99 -11.45 -7.86
C SER A 472 -5.86 -10.71 -7.15
N LEU A 473 -6.09 -10.24 -5.92
CA LEU A 473 -5.10 -9.60 -5.08
C LEU A 473 -5.01 -10.36 -3.76
N SER A 474 -3.97 -11.18 -3.56
CA SER A 474 -3.85 -12.02 -2.38
C SER A 474 -2.45 -12.00 -1.79
N ALA A 475 -2.36 -12.36 -0.50
CA ALA A 475 -1.12 -12.25 0.28
C ALA A 475 0.09 -12.91 -0.42
N PHE A 476 -0.07 -14.13 -0.94
CA PHE A 476 0.99 -14.89 -1.59
C PHE A 476 0.75 -15.11 -3.09
N GLY A 477 -0.27 -14.49 -3.69
CA GLY A 477 -0.67 -14.73 -5.08
C GLY A 477 -1.43 -16.05 -5.27
N GLN A 478 -1.98 -16.24 -6.47
CA GLN A 478 -2.84 -17.39 -6.82
C GLN A 478 -2.07 -18.65 -7.24
N VAL A 479 -0.77 -18.51 -7.52
CA VAL A 479 0.09 -19.62 -7.95
C VAL A 479 1.41 -19.65 -7.16
N GLY A 480 2.09 -20.79 -7.18
CA GLY A 480 3.33 -21.00 -6.46
C GLY A 480 3.14 -21.89 -5.20
N PRO A 481 4.23 -22.41 -4.61
CA PRO A 481 4.17 -23.40 -3.52
C PRO A 481 3.39 -22.95 -2.28
N ARG A 482 3.40 -21.65 -1.97
CA ARG A 482 2.72 -21.06 -0.80
C ARG A 482 1.45 -20.27 -1.16
N SER A 483 0.90 -20.43 -2.35
CA SER A 483 -0.32 -19.73 -2.75
C SER A 483 -1.52 -20.02 -1.83
N HIS A 484 -1.52 -21.19 -1.17
CA HIS A 484 -2.55 -21.61 -0.22
C HIS A 484 -2.39 -21.01 1.19
N TYR A 485 -1.27 -20.31 1.47
CA TYR A 485 -1.02 -19.70 2.77
C TYR A 485 -2.02 -18.58 3.04
N ILE A 486 -2.50 -18.53 4.27
CA ILE A 486 -3.29 -17.42 4.79
C ILE A 486 -2.33 -16.36 5.31
N GLY A 487 -2.45 -15.14 4.84
CA GLY A 487 -1.66 -14.00 5.29
C GLY A 487 -2.50 -12.76 5.43
N TYR A 488 -2.15 -11.95 6.43
CA TYR A 488 -2.55 -10.56 6.58
C TYR A 488 -1.30 -9.70 6.40
N GLY A 489 -1.45 -8.39 6.28
CA GLY A 489 -0.32 -7.51 6.05
C GLY A 489 0.88 -7.72 6.98
N THR A 490 0.67 -8.06 8.25
CA THR A 490 1.78 -8.29 9.20
C THR A 490 2.61 -9.54 8.87
N GLN A 491 1.99 -10.64 8.41
CA GLN A 491 2.70 -11.83 7.94
C GLN A 491 3.43 -11.56 6.62
N VAL A 492 2.80 -10.82 5.73
CA VAL A 492 3.42 -10.38 4.47
C VAL A 492 4.64 -9.50 4.74
N TYR A 493 4.53 -8.52 5.67
CA TYR A 493 5.65 -7.69 6.08
C TYR A 493 6.84 -8.50 6.58
N ALA A 494 6.58 -9.52 7.40
CA ALA A 494 7.61 -10.42 7.91
C ALA A 494 8.31 -11.20 6.77
N ALA A 495 7.53 -11.83 5.88
CA ALA A 495 8.05 -12.69 4.82
C ALA A 495 8.71 -11.93 3.66
N SER A 496 8.43 -10.65 3.49
CA SER A 496 8.92 -9.82 2.37
C SER A 496 10.37 -9.31 2.53
N GLY A 497 10.98 -9.47 3.71
CA GLY A 497 12.28 -8.87 4.03
C GLY A 497 12.19 -7.43 4.58
N ALA A 498 11.03 -6.79 4.56
CA ALA A 498 10.86 -5.40 4.98
C ALA A 498 11.21 -5.18 6.46
N GLY A 499 10.96 -6.17 7.32
CA GLY A 499 11.30 -6.10 8.74
C GLY A 499 12.78 -5.91 8.98
N TYR A 500 13.64 -6.69 8.33
CA TYR A 500 15.09 -6.53 8.42
C TYR A 500 15.61 -5.31 7.65
N ALA A 501 15.02 -4.99 6.50
CA ALA A 501 15.39 -3.81 5.72
C ALA A 501 15.20 -2.50 6.48
N THR A 502 14.29 -2.48 7.44
CA THR A 502 13.99 -1.32 8.30
C THR A 502 14.73 -1.39 9.64
N SER A 503 15.33 -2.51 9.98
CA SER A 503 16.07 -2.69 11.24
C SER A 503 17.41 -1.94 11.24
N LEU A 504 17.88 -1.57 12.44
CA LEU A 504 19.22 -1.00 12.66
C LEU A 504 20.31 -2.06 12.77
N ASP A 505 19.94 -3.31 13.00
CA ASP A 505 20.86 -4.44 13.14
C ASP A 505 20.39 -5.63 12.29
N GLU A 506 21.26 -6.62 12.12
CA GLU A 506 21.00 -7.84 11.36
C GLU A 506 20.37 -8.96 12.21
N VAL A 507 20.12 -8.71 13.49
CA VAL A 507 19.69 -9.71 14.47
C VAL A 507 18.21 -9.59 14.76
N THR A 508 17.72 -8.35 14.84
CA THR A 508 16.31 -8.05 15.13
C THR A 508 15.60 -7.50 13.89
N ALA A 509 14.31 -7.72 13.81
CA ALA A 509 13.49 -7.19 12.74
C ALA A 509 12.57 -6.07 13.27
N SER A 510 12.25 -5.08 12.45
CA SER A 510 11.24 -4.09 12.77
C SER A 510 9.84 -4.63 12.57
N GLN A 511 8.86 -4.01 13.23
CA GLN A 511 7.43 -4.26 13.07
C GLN A 511 6.67 -2.94 12.97
N MET A 512 5.49 -3.00 12.36
CA MET A 512 4.60 -1.86 12.26
C MET A 512 3.31 -2.09 13.05
N PHE A 513 2.77 -1.03 13.65
CA PHE A 513 1.46 -1.05 14.32
C PHE A 513 0.28 -1.12 13.36
N ILE A 514 0.52 -1.01 12.07
CA ILE A 514 -0.49 -1.11 11.00
C ILE A 514 -0.11 -2.21 10.01
N PRO A 515 -1.06 -2.84 9.34
CA PRO A 515 -0.80 -3.77 8.23
C PRO A 515 -0.44 -3.00 6.94
N TYR A 516 0.71 -2.34 6.94
CA TYR A 516 1.27 -1.54 5.84
C TYR A 516 1.27 -2.23 4.47
N PRO A 517 1.51 -3.55 4.34
CA PRO A 517 1.42 -4.26 3.07
C PRO A 517 0.09 -4.09 2.34
N ASP A 518 -1.02 -4.05 3.05
CA ASP A 518 -2.35 -3.97 2.44
C ASP A 518 -2.54 -2.73 1.56
N PRO A 519 -2.39 -1.47 2.06
CA PRO A 519 -2.58 -0.28 1.22
C PRO A 519 -1.50 -0.13 0.15
N VAL A 520 -0.27 -0.57 0.41
CA VAL A 520 0.80 -0.58 -0.59
C VAL A 520 0.45 -1.52 -1.75
N SER A 521 -0.05 -2.71 -1.44
CA SER A 521 -0.51 -3.67 -2.45
C SER A 521 -1.77 -3.20 -3.16
N GLY A 522 -2.64 -2.46 -2.47
CA GLY A 522 -3.79 -1.82 -3.08
C GLY A 522 -3.40 -0.78 -4.13
N LEU A 523 -2.40 0.07 -3.86
CA LEU A 523 -1.87 1.02 -4.86
C LEU A 523 -1.30 0.30 -6.09
N CYS A 524 -0.45 -0.70 -5.88
CA CYS A 524 0.11 -1.48 -7.00
C CYS A 524 -0.96 -2.27 -7.74
N GLY A 525 -1.97 -2.77 -7.03
CA GLY A 525 -3.15 -3.41 -7.59
C GLY A 525 -3.96 -2.47 -8.50
N SER A 526 -4.15 -1.20 -8.08
CA SER A 526 -4.80 -0.18 -8.92
C SER A 526 -4.05 0.05 -10.22
N LEU A 527 -2.71 0.13 -10.16
CA LEU A 527 -1.87 0.28 -11.35
C LEU A 527 -2.00 -0.94 -12.27
N ALA A 528 -2.00 -2.15 -11.72
CA ALA A 528 -2.22 -3.38 -12.48
C ALA A 528 -3.60 -3.36 -13.15
N ILE A 529 -4.68 -3.05 -12.41
CA ILE A 529 -6.04 -2.95 -12.93
C ILE A 529 -6.09 -1.96 -14.10
N ALA A 530 -5.63 -0.72 -13.92
CA ALA A 530 -5.65 0.30 -14.96
C ALA A 530 -4.85 -0.13 -16.20
N SER A 531 -3.67 -0.72 -16.01
CA SER A 531 -2.79 -1.18 -17.11
C SER A 531 -3.44 -2.26 -17.96
N TYR A 532 -4.14 -3.22 -17.32
CA TYR A 532 -4.80 -4.29 -18.09
C TYR A 532 -6.14 -3.87 -18.67
N ILE A 533 -6.83 -2.88 -18.09
CA ILE A 533 -7.97 -2.22 -18.78
C ILE A 533 -7.50 -1.48 -20.03
N TRP A 534 -6.35 -0.76 -19.94
CA TRP A 534 -5.73 -0.16 -21.12
C TRP A 534 -5.46 -1.21 -22.20
N LYS A 535 -4.83 -2.32 -21.83
CA LYS A 535 -4.55 -3.42 -22.77
C LYS A 535 -5.82 -3.98 -23.37
N ALA A 536 -6.84 -4.27 -22.57
CA ALA A 536 -8.11 -4.80 -23.03
C ALA A 536 -8.79 -3.87 -24.04
N ARG A 537 -8.83 -2.56 -23.76
CA ARG A 537 -9.45 -1.56 -24.64
C ARG A 537 -8.69 -1.35 -25.95
N THR A 538 -7.35 -1.42 -25.92
CA THR A 538 -6.52 -1.19 -27.11
C THR A 538 -6.37 -2.42 -27.99
N THR A 539 -6.53 -3.64 -27.48
CA THR A 539 -6.29 -4.88 -28.22
C THR A 539 -7.53 -5.79 -28.36
N GLY A 540 -8.60 -5.54 -27.60
CA GLY A 540 -9.79 -6.41 -27.55
C GLY A 540 -9.54 -7.75 -26.84
N CYS A 541 -8.46 -7.86 -26.07
CA CYS A 541 -8.18 -9.05 -25.25
C CYS A 541 -8.83 -8.92 -23.87
N ASN A 542 -9.22 -10.04 -23.26
CA ASN A 542 -9.43 -10.06 -21.82
C ASN A 542 -8.11 -10.30 -21.06
N ALA A 543 -8.13 -10.07 -19.76
CA ALA A 543 -6.97 -10.31 -18.91
C ALA A 543 -7.36 -11.00 -17.60
N ARG A 544 -6.53 -11.97 -17.19
CA ARG A 544 -6.50 -12.50 -15.82
C ARG A 544 -5.21 -12.06 -15.16
N VAL A 545 -5.30 -11.36 -14.04
CA VAL A 545 -4.15 -10.77 -13.32
C VAL A 545 -4.11 -11.33 -11.90
N ASP A 546 -2.93 -11.73 -11.45
CA ASP A 546 -2.65 -12.26 -10.12
C ASP A 546 -1.61 -11.38 -9.43
N VAL A 547 -2.08 -10.47 -8.57
CA VAL A 547 -1.26 -9.56 -7.76
C VAL A 547 -0.91 -10.23 -6.44
N SER A 548 0.38 -10.24 -6.07
CA SER A 548 0.87 -10.77 -4.80
C SER A 548 1.32 -9.64 -3.88
N GLU A 549 0.73 -9.55 -2.67
CA GLU A 549 1.16 -8.58 -1.66
C GLU A 549 2.62 -8.83 -1.24
N LEU A 550 3.04 -10.10 -1.12
CA LEU A 550 4.41 -10.46 -0.78
C LEU A 550 5.41 -9.88 -1.79
N GLU A 551 5.14 -10.04 -3.08
CA GLU A 551 5.98 -9.49 -4.15
C GLU A 551 5.95 -7.96 -4.17
N THR A 552 4.80 -7.36 -3.88
CA THR A 552 4.66 -5.90 -3.81
C THR A 552 5.55 -5.30 -2.72
N VAL A 553 5.49 -5.85 -1.51
CA VAL A 553 6.29 -5.31 -0.40
C VAL A 553 7.78 -5.58 -0.59
N ALA A 554 8.13 -6.75 -1.14
CA ALA A 554 9.52 -7.04 -1.52
C ALA A 554 10.04 -6.05 -2.57
N MET A 555 9.24 -5.68 -3.58
CA MET A 555 9.59 -4.67 -4.58
C MET A 555 9.74 -3.27 -4.00
N VAL A 556 8.90 -2.89 -3.03
CA VAL A 556 9.04 -1.61 -2.33
C VAL A 556 10.33 -1.59 -1.49
N GLY A 557 10.77 -2.75 -1.01
CA GLY A 557 12.09 -2.95 -0.40
C GLY A 557 13.23 -3.20 -1.41
N LEU A 558 13.21 -2.57 -2.58
CA LEU A 558 14.08 -2.88 -3.73
C LEU A 558 15.57 -2.92 -3.40
N GLU A 559 16.09 -1.92 -2.68
CA GLU A 559 17.55 -1.75 -2.46
C GLU A 559 18.17 -2.91 -1.67
N PRO A 560 17.67 -3.29 -0.48
CA PRO A 560 18.17 -4.47 0.22
C PRO A 560 18.00 -5.75 -0.62
N LEU A 561 16.94 -5.82 -1.43
CA LEU A 561 16.68 -6.98 -2.28
C LEU A 561 17.70 -7.12 -3.40
N LEU A 562 18.14 -6.01 -4.02
CA LEU A 562 19.22 -6.01 -5.01
C LEU A 562 20.55 -6.50 -4.42
N VAL A 563 20.85 -6.12 -3.18
CA VAL A 563 22.02 -6.65 -2.43
C VAL A 563 21.82 -8.15 -2.12
N GLY A 564 20.61 -8.55 -1.76
CA GLY A 564 20.28 -9.97 -1.53
C GLY A 564 20.44 -10.85 -2.78
N LEU A 565 20.13 -10.31 -3.96
CA LEU A 565 20.33 -10.99 -5.25
C LEU A 565 21.79 -11.07 -5.67
N ASP A 566 22.59 -10.06 -5.34
CA ASP A 566 24.01 -9.98 -5.66
C ASP A 566 24.77 -9.26 -4.51
N PRO A 567 25.37 -10.03 -3.59
CA PRO A 567 26.07 -9.47 -2.44
C PRO A 567 27.33 -8.65 -2.80
N THR A 568 27.75 -8.63 -4.07
CA THR A 568 28.86 -7.77 -4.52
C THR A 568 28.41 -6.33 -4.77
N ARG A 569 27.10 -6.08 -4.79
CA ARG A 569 26.52 -4.75 -4.94
C ARG A 569 26.62 -3.99 -3.64
N GLU A 570 27.07 -2.77 -3.73
CA GLU A 570 27.04 -1.80 -2.62
C GLU A 570 25.87 -0.84 -2.85
N VAL A 571 25.03 -0.70 -1.83
CA VAL A 571 23.94 0.29 -1.82
C VAL A 571 24.23 1.26 -0.70
N LEU A 572 24.32 2.54 -1.01
CA LEU A 572 24.46 3.57 -0.01
C LEU A 572 23.20 3.58 0.87
N GLN A 573 23.41 3.33 2.15
CA GLN A 573 22.35 3.40 3.16
C GLN A 573 22.64 4.56 4.10
N PRO A 574 21.88 5.66 4.02
CA PRO A 574 22.00 6.73 4.99
C PRO A 574 21.82 6.21 6.42
N GLU A 575 22.50 6.86 7.35
CA GLU A 575 22.35 6.57 8.76
C GLU A 575 21.38 7.56 9.39
N TYR A 576 20.74 7.16 10.49
CA TYR A 576 19.89 8.05 11.26
C TYR A 576 20.05 7.80 12.78
N VAL A 577 19.73 8.84 13.53
CA VAL A 577 19.57 8.77 14.98
C VAL A 577 18.20 9.35 15.31
N VAL A 578 17.40 8.60 16.06
CA VAL A 578 16.18 9.13 16.67
C VAL A 578 16.47 9.53 18.11
N ALA A 579 16.17 10.78 18.44
CA ALA A 579 16.39 11.35 19.76
C ALA A 579 15.19 12.16 20.23
N GLU A 580 14.91 12.16 21.52
CA GLU A 580 13.85 12.96 22.13
C GLU A 580 14.41 14.33 22.53
N SER A 581 13.74 15.40 22.07
CA SER A 581 14.07 16.78 22.42
C SER A 581 13.69 17.12 23.86
N ARG A 582 14.08 18.30 24.37
CA ARG A 582 13.74 18.79 25.70
C ARG A 582 12.22 18.87 25.93
N ASP A 583 11.46 19.20 24.91
CA ASP A 583 9.99 19.23 24.88
C ASP A 583 9.34 17.88 24.58
N ARG A 584 10.14 16.79 24.64
CA ARG A 584 9.72 15.38 24.50
C ARG A 584 9.17 15.00 23.11
N GLU A 585 9.56 15.71 22.09
CA GLU A 585 9.21 15.37 20.71
C GLU A 585 10.30 14.51 20.07
N PRO A 586 9.96 13.39 19.42
CA PRO A 586 10.93 12.54 18.75
C PRO A 586 11.40 13.18 17.45
N LEU A 587 12.70 13.30 17.29
CA LEU A 587 13.37 13.83 16.11
C LEU A 587 14.26 12.77 15.47
N ALA A 588 14.22 12.68 14.16
CA ALA A 588 15.16 11.90 13.37
C ALA A 588 16.17 12.83 12.69
N LEU A 589 17.45 12.55 12.88
CA LEU A 589 18.56 13.24 12.24
C LEU A 589 19.23 12.27 11.30
N PHE A 590 19.65 12.73 10.12
CA PHE A 590 20.16 11.88 9.04
C PHE A 590 21.51 12.32 8.57
N ALA A 591 22.34 11.37 8.13
CA ALA A 591 23.62 11.64 7.48
C ALA A 591 24.01 10.51 6.53
N VAL A 592 24.74 10.84 5.47
CA VAL A 592 25.28 9.87 4.52
C VAL A 592 26.65 9.31 4.95
N ASP A 593 27.40 10.09 5.75
CA ASP A 593 28.76 9.75 6.17
C ASP A 593 29.16 10.40 7.51
N ASN A 594 30.37 10.07 7.95
CA ASN A 594 30.95 10.61 9.18
C ASN A 594 31.24 12.11 9.12
N ASP A 595 31.48 12.68 7.94
CA ASP A 595 31.74 14.12 7.77
C ASP A 595 30.44 14.90 7.99
N GLU A 596 29.35 14.39 7.48
CA GLU A 596 28.04 14.95 7.73
C GLU A 596 27.61 14.84 9.20
N TRP A 597 27.90 13.74 9.88
CA TRP A 597 27.68 13.61 11.32
C TRP A 597 28.47 14.63 12.15
N ARG A 598 29.71 14.98 11.74
CA ARG A 598 30.48 16.06 12.39
C ARG A 598 29.80 17.42 12.21
N ARG A 599 29.26 17.70 11.01
CA ARG A 599 28.51 18.91 10.73
C ARG A 599 27.22 18.95 11.56
N VAL A 600 26.52 17.84 11.71
CA VAL A 600 25.33 17.70 12.58
C VAL A 600 25.66 18.10 14.02
N ILE A 601 26.72 17.53 14.61
CA ILE A 601 27.13 17.85 15.99
C ILE A 601 27.55 19.32 16.11
N ALA A 602 28.29 19.84 15.14
CA ALA A 602 28.69 21.24 15.13
C ALA A 602 27.47 22.18 15.08
N ALA A 603 26.48 21.88 14.26
CA ALA A 603 25.22 22.63 14.17
C ALA A 603 24.45 22.62 15.50
N LEU A 604 24.30 21.44 16.11
CA LEU A 604 23.57 21.28 17.38
C LEU A 604 24.25 21.96 18.57
N THR A 605 25.60 22.04 18.58
CA THR A 605 26.39 22.56 19.73
C THR A 605 26.87 24.00 19.55
N ASP A 606 26.58 24.66 18.42
CA ASP A 606 27.15 25.99 18.05
C ASP A 606 28.69 26.05 18.13
N ARG A 607 29.37 24.93 17.83
CA ARG A 607 30.84 24.84 17.80
C ARG A 607 31.34 24.89 16.36
N GLU A 608 32.56 25.46 16.19
CA GLU A 608 33.25 25.36 14.92
C GLU A 608 33.63 23.89 14.62
N GLU A 609 33.55 23.50 13.34
CA GLU A 609 33.98 22.17 12.89
C GLU A 609 35.44 21.93 13.30
N THR A 610 35.68 20.98 14.18
CA THR A 610 37.07 20.60 14.55
C THR A 610 37.62 19.67 13.48
N ASN A 611 38.38 20.25 12.54
CA ASN A 611 39.21 19.50 11.60
C ASN A 611 40.22 18.65 12.35
N GLY A 612 40.11 17.32 12.24
CA GLY A 612 41.19 16.42 12.60
C GLY A 612 40.97 15.39 13.70
N MET A 613 39.79 15.28 14.33
CA MET A 613 39.48 14.11 15.14
C MET A 613 38.92 12.99 14.26
N ALA A 614 39.63 11.88 14.15
CA ALA A 614 39.07 10.63 13.66
C ALA A 614 37.97 10.18 14.67
N MET A 615 36.74 10.69 14.50
CA MET A 615 35.62 10.14 15.23
C MET A 615 35.20 8.84 14.51
N ALA A 616 35.42 7.71 15.18
CA ALA A 616 34.54 6.59 14.98
C ALA A 616 33.09 7.13 15.12
N ARG A 617 32.16 6.64 14.30
CA ARG A 617 30.73 6.96 14.31
C ARG A 617 30.27 7.55 15.64
N PRO A 618 29.71 8.76 15.71
CA PRO A 618 29.30 9.33 16.99
C PRO A 618 28.30 8.36 17.63
N PRO A 619 28.48 7.97 18.87
CA PRO A 619 27.52 7.12 19.55
C PRO A 619 26.16 7.81 19.51
N SER A 620 25.12 7.09 19.12
CA SER A 620 23.74 7.59 19.12
C SER A 620 23.36 8.24 20.45
N GLU A 621 23.92 7.75 21.56
CA GLU A 621 23.79 8.30 22.90
C GLU A 621 24.28 9.76 23.00
N SER A 622 25.42 10.11 22.41
CA SER A 622 25.96 11.48 22.47
C SER A 622 25.08 12.48 21.71
N ILE A 623 24.50 12.09 20.58
CA ILE A 623 23.57 12.92 19.82
C ILE A 623 22.27 13.07 20.61
N ALA A 624 21.75 11.98 21.19
CA ALA A 624 20.55 12.00 22.00
C ALA A 624 20.71 12.90 23.23
N GLU A 625 21.86 12.88 23.90
CA GLU A 625 22.16 13.80 25.02
C GLU A 625 22.12 15.27 24.59
N ILE A 626 22.71 15.62 23.43
CA ILE A 626 22.69 16.99 22.92
C ILE A 626 21.26 17.41 22.57
N VAL A 627 20.52 16.58 21.81
CA VAL A 627 19.14 16.86 21.38
C VAL A 627 18.24 17.04 22.60
N SER A 628 18.41 16.26 23.67
CA SER A 628 17.59 16.37 24.89
C SER A 628 17.73 17.72 25.63
N THR A 629 18.74 18.51 25.28
CA THR A 629 18.92 19.87 25.83
C THR A 629 18.27 20.99 25.00
N LEU A 630 17.79 20.68 23.80
CA LEU A 630 17.24 21.63 22.83
C LEU A 630 15.76 21.35 22.61
N ASP A 631 14.97 22.37 22.33
CA ASP A 631 13.61 22.18 21.86
C ASP A 631 13.58 21.72 20.40
N LYS A 632 12.51 21.06 20.02
CA LYS A 632 12.32 20.52 18.66
C LYS A 632 12.60 21.57 17.57
N ASP A 633 12.02 22.77 17.73
CA ASP A 633 12.15 23.84 16.72
C ASP A 633 13.57 24.39 16.63
N ASP A 634 14.30 24.44 17.76
CA ASP A 634 15.72 24.80 17.77
C ASP A 634 16.57 23.79 16.99
N VAL A 635 16.32 22.49 17.18
CA VAL A 635 17.02 21.44 16.43
C VAL A 635 16.75 21.55 14.95
N LEU A 636 15.48 21.64 14.54
CA LEU A 636 15.08 21.72 13.13
C LEU A 636 15.64 22.99 12.45
N SER A 637 15.60 24.14 13.14
CA SER A 637 16.16 25.39 12.62
C SER A 637 17.68 25.30 12.43
N ARG A 638 18.44 24.83 13.44
CA ARG A 638 19.89 24.68 13.37
C ARG A 638 20.33 23.74 12.26
N MET A 639 19.61 22.63 12.08
CA MET A 639 19.87 21.69 10.99
C MET A 639 19.58 22.32 9.62
N GLY A 640 18.42 22.96 9.47
CA GLY A 640 18.02 23.63 8.21
C GLY A 640 18.96 24.75 7.80
N ASP A 641 19.40 25.61 8.74
CA ASP A 641 20.33 26.72 8.48
C ASP A 641 21.69 26.25 7.94
N LYS A 642 22.05 24.99 8.18
CA LYS A 642 23.28 24.36 7.71
C LYS A 642 23.07 23.41 6.51
N GLY A 643 21.87 23.33 5.98
CA GLY A 643 21.53 22.41 4.90
C GLY A 643 21.67 20.93 5.29
N LEU A 644 21.44 20.62 6.59
CA LEU A 644 21.49 19.26 7.13
C LEU A 644 20.08 18.72 7.28
N ALA A 645 19.93 17.40 7.12
CA ALA A 645 18.63 16.77 7.15
C ALA A 645 18.20 16.38 8.57
N ALA A 646 17.00 16.78 8.95
CA ALA A 646 16.31 16.35 10.13
C ALA A 646 14.81 16.33 9.87
N ALA A 647 14.06 15.55 10.66
CA ALA A 647 12.61 15.53 10.59
C ALA A 647 12.01 15.30 11.98
N TRP A 648 10.90 15.96 12.24
CA TRP A 648 10.05 15.63 13.37
C TRP A 648 9.27 14.35 13.07
N VAL A 649 9.42 13.33 13.94
CA VAL A 649 8.71 12.06 13.80
C VAL A 649 7.31 12.24 14.38
N ARG A 650 6.34 12.47 13.52
CA ARG A 650 4.97 12.80 13.93
C ARG A 650 4.15 11.57 14.25
N HIS A 651 3.31 11.66 15.26
CA HIS A 651 2.23 10.71 15.49
C HIS A 651 0.93 11.14 14.78
N SER A 652 -0.06 10.27 14.74
CA SER A 652 -1.29 10.45 13.94
C SER A 652 -2.04 11.77 14.18
N ALA A 653 -2.12 12.25 15.43
CA ALA A 653 -2.76 13.55 15.72
C ALA A 653 -1.95 14.74 15.16
N GLN A 654 -0.61 14.67 15.20
CA GLN A 654 0.27 15.71 14.68
C GLN A 654 0.30 15.74 13.15
N VAL A 655 0.03 14.61 12.49
CA VAL A 655 -0.12 14.53 11.03
C VAL A 655 -1.37 15.29 10.57
N LEU A 656 -2.47 15.21 11.32
CA LEU A 656 -3.68 16.01 11.05
C LEU A 656 -3.42 17.52 11.13
N ASP A 657 -2.51 17.92 12.01
CA ASP A 657 -2.15 19.32 12.23
C ASP A 657 -0.99 19.83 11.35
N ASP A 658 -0.45 18.98 10.46
CA ASP A 658 0.63 19.34 9.56
C ASP A 658 0.22 20.49 8.62
N ASP A 659 0.97 21.59 8.65
CA ASP A 659 0.63 22.81 7.88
C ASP A 659 0.66 22.54 6.37
N TYR A 660 1.63 21.77 5.88
CA TYR A 660 1.72 21.43 4.45
C TYR A 660 0.51 20.61 3.99
N LEU A 661 0.09 19.59 4.77
CA LEU A 661 -1.08 18.78 4.43
C LEU A 661 -2.40 19.56 4.53
N LYS A 662 -2.46 20.59 5.38
CA LYS A 662 -3.58 21.53 5.42
C LYS A 662 -3.58 22.47 4.20
N GLU A 663 -2.41 23.02 3.83
CA GLU A 663 -2.26 23.87 2.65
C GLU A 663 -2.61 23.14 1.35
N THR A 664 -2.22 21.87 1.24
CA THR A 664 -2.57 21.05 0.07
C THR A 664 -4.00 20.52 0.13
N ALA A 665 -4.74 20.78 1.21
CA ALA A 665 -6.12 20.35 1.43
C ALA A 665 -6.32 18.82 1.30
N LEU A 666 -5.37 18.03 1.87
CA LEU A 666 -5.50 16.58 1.89
C LEU A 666 -6.72 16.12 2.69
N TRP A 667 -6.99 16.78 3.83
CA TRP A 667 -8.04 16.36 4.74
C TRP A 667 -9.41 16.87 4.30
N GLU A 668 -10.36 15.96 4.14
CA GLU A 668 -11.75 16.27 3.85
C GLU A 668 -12.64 15.77 5.00
N GLN A 669 -13.68 16.52 5.33
CA GLN A 669 -14.67 16.05 6.29
C GLN A 669 -15.37 14.79 5.76
N ASP A 670 -15.49 13.78 6.61
CA ASP A 670 -16.21 12.56 6.24
C ASP A 670 -17.70 12.85 6.03
N CYS A 671 -18.17 12.55 4.85
CA CYS A 671 -19.58 12.74 4.46
C CYS A 671 -20.43 11.45 4.52
N SER A 672 -19.90 10.38 5.16
CA SER A 672 -20.66 9.14 5.38
C SER A 672 -21.83 9.40 6.35
N PRO A 673 -23.04 8.93 6.05
CA PRO A 673 -24.25 9.36 6.79
C PRO A 673 -24.18 9.18 8.31
N GLU A 674 -23.60 8.06 8.78
CA GLU A 674 -23.54 7.74 10.22
C GLU A 674 -22.28 8.30 10.92
N VAL A 675 -21.33 8.82 10.16
CA VAL A 675 -20.04 9.33 10.67
C VAL A 675 -19.98 10.85 10.59
N ALA A 676 -20.71 11.46 9.67
CA ALA A 676 -20.67 12.90 9.39
C ALA A 676 -20.92 13.80 10.64
N GLU A 677 -21.76 13.34 11.58
CA GLU A 677 -22.04 14.07 12.82
C GLU A 677 -20.87 14.05 13.81
N SER A 678 -19.89 13.17 13.62
CA SER A 678 -18.71 13.04 14.50
C SER A 678 -17.59 14.01 14.16
N ASP A 679 -17.74 14.82 13.11
CA ASP A 679 -16.79 15.86 12.65
C ASP A 679 -15.35 15.36 12.47
N ILE A 680 -15.20 14.15 11.88
CA ILE A 680 -13.90 13.58 11.59
C ILE A 680 -13.46 13.90 10.16
N ASN A 681 -12.14 14.00 10.00
CA ASN A 681 -11.51 14.16 8.71
C ASN A 681 -10.92 12.83 8.24
N ILE A 682 -11.10 12.53 6.97
CA ILE A 682 -10.45 11.43 6.26
C ILE A 682 -9.51 12.01 5.20
N ALA A 683 -8.53 11.23 4.77
CA ALA A 683 -7.73 11.65 3.63
C ALA A 683 -8.62 11.71 2.38
N GLY A 684 -8.60 12.83 1.69
CA GLY A 684 -9.25 13.03 0.41
C GLY A 684 -8.56 12.28 -0.73
N SER A 685 -8.91 12.62 -1.95
CA SER A 685 -8.28 12.06 -3.14
C SER A 685 -6.81 12.51 -3.27
N LEU A 686 -5.93 11.62 -3.72
CA LEU A 686 -4.52 11.93 -4.00
C LEU A 686 -4.30 12.72 -5.31
N TRP A 687 -5.36 13.00 -6.05
CA TRP A 687 -5.28 13.55 -7.40
C TRP A 687 -5.62 15.02 -7.43
N THR A 688 -4.72 15.85 -7.99
CA THR A 688 -5.01 17.24 -8.35
C THR A 688 -4.92 17.33 -9.88
N LEU A 689 -6.03 17.68 -10.52
CA LEU A 689 -6.17 17.78 -11.97
C LEU A 689 -6.32 19.26 -12.34
N ASP A 690 -5.42 19.78 -13.19
CA ASP A 690 -5.40 21.20 -13.61
C ASP A 690 -5.50 22.20 -12.45
N GLY A 691 -4.85 21.86 -11.32
CA GLY A 691 -4.81 22.69 -10.12
C GLY A 691 -5.96 22.47 -9.13
N GLU A 692 -6.95 21.65 -9.46
CA GLU A 692 -8.07 21.34 -8.59
C GLU A 692 -8.00 19.90 -8.06
N ARG A 693 -8.08 19.70 -6.73
CA ARG A 693 -8.17 18.37 -6.13
C ARG A 693 -9.50 17.72 -6.48
N THR A 694 -9.45 16.45 -6.93
CA THR A 694 -10.68 15.68 -7.11
C THR A 694 -11.32 15.42 -5.75
N LYS A 695 -12.64 15.58 -5.69
CA LYS A 695 -13.38 15.46 -4.42
C LYS A 695 -14.06 14.11 -4.28
N ILE A 696 -14.19 13.68 -3.04
CA ILE A 696 -15.01 12.52 -2.69
C ILE A 696 -16.47 12.84 -3.05
N TRP A 697 -17.05 12.09 -3.97
CA TRP A 697 -18.40 12.36 -4.48
C TRP A 697 -19.53 11.88 -3.56
N ARG A 698 -19.23 10.86 -2.72
CA ARG A 698 -20.09 10.38 -1.63
C ARG A 698 -19.22 9.72 -0.55
N GLY A 699 -19.71 9.70 0.69
CA GLY A 699 -19.12 8.96 1.78
C GLY A 699 -19.17 7.45 1.57
N SER A 700 -18.72 6.69 2.56
CA SER A 700 -18.81 5.23 2.54
C SER A 700 -20.29 4.79 2.58
N PRO A 701 -20.62 3.69 1.89
CA PRO A 701 -22.00 3.22 1.84
C PRO A 701 -22.40 2.51 3.15
N ARG A 702 -23.69 2.58 3.49
CA ARG A 702 -24.29 1.72 4.51
C ARG A 702 -24.18 0.25 4.08
N LEU A 703 -24.14 -0.64 5.06
CA LEU A 703 -24.16 -2.08 4.81
C LEU A 703 -25.43 -2.44 4.01
N PHE A 704 -25.23 -2.97 2.78
CA PHE A 704 -26.29 -3.33 1.82
C PHE A 704 -27.17 -2.19 1.34
N GLY A 705 -26.83 -0.93 1.65
CA GLY A 705 -27.69 0.23 1.40
C GLY A 705 -28.06 0.50 -0.05
N ASP A 706 -27.21 0.03 -0.98
CA ASP A 706 -27.45 0.24 -2.41
C ASP A 706 -28.00 -1.00 -3.13
N THR A 707 -28.36 -2.09 -2.42
CA THR A 707 -28.76 -3.36 -3.05
C THR A 707 -29.96 -3.18 -3.97
N SER A 708 -31.04 -2.57 -3.47
CA SER A 708 -32.26 -2.40 -4.26
C SER A 708 -32.03 -1.51 -5.47
N SER A 709 -31.37 -0.36 -5.31
CA SER A 709 -31.12 0.58 -6.42
C SER A 709 -30.21 -0.03 -7.49
N VAL A 710 -29.14 -0.72 -7.11
CA VAL A 710 -28.24 -1.37 -8.07
C VAL A 710 -28.98 -2.45 -8.87
N LEU A 711 -29.80 -3.29 -8.24
CA LEU A 711 -30.54 -4.34 -8.94
C LEU A 711 -31.62 -3.75 -9.88
N ILE A 712 -32.32 -2.72 -9.44
CA ILE A 712 -33.38 -2.09 -10.25
C ILE A 712 -32.76 -1.26 -11.39
N ASP A 713 -31.89 -0.31 -11.07
CA ASP A 713 -31.41 0.68 -12.03
C ASP A 713 -30.40 0.08 -13.01
N LEU A 714 -29.52 -0.79 -12.52
CA LEU A 714 -28.46 -1.37 -13.33
C LEU A 714 -28.87 -2.68 -13.99
N LEU A 715 -29.52 -3.61 -13.29
CA LEU A 715 -29.89 -4.93 -13.83
C LEU A 715 -31.34 -4.96 -14.37
N GLY A 716 -32.23 -3.99 -13.94
CA GLY A 716 -33.60 -3.88 -14.39
C GLY A 716 -34.57 -4.87 -13.74
N TYR A 717 -34.22 -5.29 -12.52
CA TYR A 717 -35.15 -6.04 -11.68
C TYR A 717 -36.38 -5.20 -11.32
N THR A 718 -37.53 -5.85 -11.10
CA THR A 718 -38.65 -5.18 -10.49
C THR A 718 -38.53 -5.19 -8.96
N GLU A 719 -39.30 -4.31 -8.29
CA GLU A 719 -39.34 -4.30 -6.82
C GLU A 719 -39.80 -5.67 -6.26
N GLU A 720 -40.76 -6.35 -6.94
CA GLU A 720 -41.23 -7.66 -6.52
C GLU A 720 -40.14 -8.72 -6.63
N GLN A 721 -39.27 -8.64 -7.66
CA GLN A 721 -38.13 -9.56 -7.81
C GLN A 721 -37.10 -9.33 -6.71
N VAL A 722 -36.79 -8.07 -6.37
CA VAL A 722 -35.89 -7.73 -5.27
C VAL A 722 -36.42 -8.28 -3.93
N VAL A 723 -37.70 -8.06 -3.65
CA VAL A 723 -38.39 -8.59 -2.45
C VAL A 723 -38.31 -10.10 -2.41
N ALA A 724 -38.54 -10.81 -3.52
CA ALA A 724 -38.47 -12.25 -3.60
C ALA A 724 -37.07 -12.79 -3.36
N LEU A 725 -36.04 -12.17 -3.94
CA LEU A 725 -34.63 -12.54 -3.72
C LEU A 725 -34.17 -12.29 -2.27
N ASN A 726 -34.61 -11.20 -1.66
CA ASN A 726 -34.35 -10.95 -0.25
C ASN A 726 -35.03 -11.98 0.65
N ALA A 727 -36.27 -12.32 0.38
CA ALA A 727 -37.01 -13.34 1.14
C ALA A 727 -36.41 -14.76 1.00
N SER A 728 -35.77 -15.08 -0.15
CA SER A 728 -35.06 -16.34 -0.35
C SER A 728 -33.68 -16.39 0.34
N GLY A 729 -33.15 -15.26 0.82
CA GLY A 729 -31.81 -15.14 1.38
C GLY A 729 -30.70 -15.14 0.32
N ALA A 730 -31.03 -14.85 -0.95
CA ALA A 730 -30.06 -14.71 -2.03
C ALA A 730 -29.39 -13.32 -2.01
N ILE A 731 -30.10 -12.32 -1.56
CA ILE A 731 -29.59 -10.95 -1.33
C ILE A 731 -29.97 -10.47 0.06
N ALA A 732 -29.34 -9.39 0.49
CA ALA A 732 -29.75 -8.60 1.66
C ALA A 732 -29.93 -7.14 1.25
N VAL A 733 -31.00 -6.53 1.73
CA VAL A 733 -31.25 -5.09 1.58
C VAL A 733 -31.09 -4.42 2.94
N ASP A 734 -30.65 -3.16 2.94
CA ASP A 734 -30.62 -2.37 4.17
C ASP A 734 -32.03 -2.33 4.76
N SER A 735 -32.15 -2.74 6.01
CA SER A 735 -33.37 -2.56 6.76
C SER A 735 -33.29 -1.16 7.34
N PRO A 736 -34.25 -0.27 7.06
CA PRO A 736 -34.37 0.91 7.91
C PRO A 736 -34.61 0.39 9.34
N ASP A 737 -33.68 0.71 10.25
CA ASP A 737 -33.74 0.32 11.66
C ASP A 737 -35.11 0.52 12.27
#